data_d6777dfae759fa73805187bdcaf2d8de
#
_entry.id   d6777dfae759fa73805187bdcaf2d8de
#
_cell.length_a   1.000
_cell.length_b   1.000
_cell.length_c   1.000
_cell.angle_alpha   90.00
_cell.angle_beta   90.00
_cell.angle_gamma   90.00
#
_symmetry.space_group_name_H-M   'P 1'
#
loop_
_entity.id
_entity.type
_entity.pdbx_description
1 polymer ?
#
loop_
_entity_poly.entity_id
_entity_poly.type
_entity_poly.pdbx_seq_one_letter_code
_entity_poly.pdbx_strand_id
1 'polypeptide(L)'
;MTRLHNPLTVIAGLTRDPLRNRDTSSRLGDGGSLSAMTVKSVSVSFLVIVCLLFSSCAKKQDPVESLLSKMTLEEKCGQLACPIGFNFYGKDGDSLWVADDFLGMMDTLPLGSCWAVLRADPWSKKTVETGLHPLESARLLNMMQRHAVENTRLGIPMLFCEETPHGHMAVGTTVFPTGIGQASTWDPALLEQMGVVMGREVRLQGAHIGYGPVLDIARDPRWSRVEETMGEDSFLSGTLGAAIVQGMQKNVCATLKHLAAYGIPQGGHNAATAEVGPNRLMTDYLPSFEKAIVAGGAKTVMTSYNTIDGVPCSASGWLLQEVLRNSWDFKGVVFSDLNAVNAIYATQHVAVDPAEAAALALKVGVDIDLGGYNYGGFLKEALQRGLVTEADIDRAVRHVLQLKYDLGLFDNPYVDEALAESEVGTAESAQLAKQVALESAVLLKNDGILPFGENIKKVAVIGPNADNMYNQLGDYTAPQDPDRVVTMIEGIRDKGRAEVTYAKGCAVRDENDADIEEAVRIAKAADAVVLVVGGSSARDFKTSYEETGAAIVDEHLSDMDCGEGYDRSTLKLLGKQEELMQRIYAIGKPVVTVYIQGRPLDMNFAAEQSNALLTLWYPGMEGGSALADILWGDYNPAGRLPISIPRSVGQVPVYYSQPQTGDYVEESAKPLFPFGYGLSYTQFEYSDLQIEPAKAMSFQRGNVRGRESMADTLCKVSFTIKNIGLCDGDEVVQLYVRDEVASVTPASKLLKGFQRIHINKGESQQVTFYLTERDLSVYSKEKGWHVEPGDFTIMVGGCSDVNNGDAMKSKIQRS
;
A
#
# COMPACT_ATOMS: atom_id res chain seq x y z
N MET A 1 -8.20 -11.63 -53.80
CA MET A 1 -7.14 -11.49 -54.82
C MET A 1 -5.88 -11.21 -54.04
N THR A 2 -4.83 -11.89 -53.95
CA THR A 2 -4.07 -12.95 -54.55
C THR A 2 -3.06 -13.35 -53.46
N ARG A 3 -3.07 -14.53 -52.92
CA ARG A 3 -2.19 -15.70 -53.07
C ARG A 3 -0.73 -15.35 -53.42
N LEU A 4 0.28 -15.78 -52.71
CA LEU A 4 1.04 -17.02 -52.45
C LEU A 4 2.48 -16.61 -52.10
N HIS A 5 3.41 -17.20 -51.43
CA HIS A 5 3.82 -18.59 -51.22
C HIS A 5 4.93 -18.63 -50.16
N ASN A 6 4.96 -19.67 -49.39
CA ASN A 6 6.14 -20.20 -48.69
C ASN A 6 7.04 -20.96 -49.72
N PRO A 7 8.35 -21.11 -49.50
CA PRO A 7 8.77 -22.45 -49.13
C PRO A 7 9.95 -22.57 -48.14
N LEU A 8 9.92 -23.64 -47.41
CA LEU A 8 10.98 -24.37 -46.70
C LEU A 8 12.24 -24.59 -47.58
N THR A 9 13.43 -24.63 -46.97
CA THR A 9 14.51 -25.55 -47.36
C THR A 9 15.40 -25.89 -46.16
N VAL A 10 15.49 -27.17 -45.89
CA VAL A 10 16.42 -27.89 -45.00
C VAL A 10 17.76 -28.04 -45.72
N ILE A 11 18.89 -27.91 -45.04
CA ILE A 11 20.14 -28.64 -45.38
C ILE A 11 20.92 -28.95 -44.10
N ALA A 12 21.25 -30.20 -43.98
CA ALA A 12 22.15 -30.83 -43.01
C ALA A 12 23.62 -30.90 -43.55
N GLY A 13 24.57 -31.12 -42.68
CA GLY A 13 25.94 -31.55 -43.03
C GLY A 13 26.95 -31.15 -41.96
N LEU A 14 27.37 -31.98 -41.07
CA LEU A 14 28.36 -33.04 -41.08
C LEU A 14 29.84 -32.56 -41.01
N THR A 15 30.52 -33.07 -39.97
CA THR A 15 31.91 -33.52 -39.86
C THR A 15 32.92 -32.48 -39.34
N ARG A 16 33.90 -32.75 -38.43
CA ARG A 16 34.73 -33.90 -38.06
C ARG A 16 35.60 -33.51 -36.85
N ASP A 17 35.86 -34.51 -36.02
CA ASP A 17 37.01 -34.61 -35.09
C ASP A 17 38.37 -34.64 -35.87
N PRO A 18 39.55 -34.36 -35.25
CA PRO A 18 40.30 -35.46 -34.65
C PRO A 18 41.33 -35.15 -33.50
N LEU A 19 41.47 -36.16 -32.64
CA LEU A 19 42.70 -36.85 -32.14
C LEU A 19 43.93 -36.06 -31.53
N ARG A 20 44.39 -36.48 -30.34
CA ARG A 20 45.68 -37.15 -30.06
C ARG A 20 45.81 -37.42 -28.52
N ASN A 21 45.84 -38.72 -28.15
CA ASN A 21 46.91 -39.65 -27.92
C ASN A 21 48.01 -39.29 -26.90
N ARG A 22 48.13 -40.15 -25.84
CA ARG A 22 49.36 -40.93 -25.47
C ARG A 22 49.04 -41.76 -24.21
N ASP A 23 48.97 -43.07 -24.37
CA ASP A 23 49.94 -44.17 -24.19
C ASP A 23 50.67 -44.17 -22.84
N THR A 24 50.57 -45.29 -22.13
CA THR A 24 51.58 -46.33 -21.85
C THR A 24 50.98 -47.46 -21.00
N SER A 25 50.88 -48.60 -21.53
CA SER A 25 51.52 -49.96 -21.38
C SER A 25 51.76 -50.43 -19.92
N SER A 26 51.34 -51.65 -19.54
CA SER A 26 52.02 -52.90 -19.74
C SER A 26 51.41 -54.10 -18.97
N ARG A 27 51.30 -55.20 -19.70
CA ARG A 27 51.65 -56.61 -19.41
C ARG A 27 50.79 -57.51 -18.54
N LEU A 28 50.16 -58.45 -19.24
CA LEU A 28 50.31 -59.94 -19.18
C LEU A 28 50.10 -60.67 -17.84
N GLY A 29 49.25 -61.71 -17.95
CA GLY A 29 49.21 -62.84 -17.04
C GLY A 29 47.99 -63.80 -17.25
N ASP A 30 48.16 -64.75 -18.00
CA ASP A 30 47.57 -66.05 -18.20
C ASP A 30 46.42 -66.58 -17.35
N GLY A 31 45.49 -67.24 -18.00
CA GLY A 31 45.12 -68.64 -17.80
C GLY A 31 43.98 -68.99 -16.88
N GLY A 32 42.91 -69.55 -17.45
CA GLY A 32 42.01 -70.38 -16.66
C GLY A 32 40.56 -70.48 -17.19
N SER A 33 40.35 -71.59 -17.90
CA SER A 33 39.04 -72.07 -18.26
C SER A 33 38.17 -72.30 -17.02
N LEU A 34 36.86 -71.97 -17.03
CA LEU A 34 35.77 -72.77 -16.41
C LEU A 34 34.39 -72.26 -16.81
N SER A 35 33.76 -73.14 -17.51
CA SER A 35 32.37 -73.60 -17.50
C SER A 35 31.20 -72.64 -17.51
N ALA A 36 30.42 -72.88 -18.52
CA ALA A 36 29.07 -72.43 -18.75
C ALA A 36 28.09 -72.76 -17.57
N MET A 37 27.92 -71.76 -16.67
CA MET A 37 26.82 -71.79 -15.67
C MET A 37 26.47 -70.43 -15.05
N THR A 38 26.42 -69.36 -15.84
CA THR A 38 26.08 -68.02 -15.28
C THR A 38 25.23 -67.13 -16.21
N VAL A 39 24.55 -67.69 -17.20
CA VAL A 39 23.76 -66.84 -18.13
C VAL A 39 22.29 -66.70 -17.73
N LYS A 40 21.76 -67.47 -16.73
CA LYS A 40 20.37 -67.37 -16.30
C LYS A 40 20.12 -66.44 -15.13
N SER A 41 21.13 -66.06 -14.31
CA SER A 41 20.96 -65.18 -13.16
C SER A 41 21.14 -63.68 -13.48
N VAL A 42 21.87 -63.36 -14.53
CA VAL A 42 22.11 -61.95 -14.96
C VAL A 42 20.88 -61.37 -15.65
N SER A 43 20.10 -62.18 -16.39
CA SER A 43 18.90 -61.68 -17.11
C SER A 43 17.74 -61.31 -16.18
N VAL A 44 17.58 -62.01 -15.03
CA VAL A 44 16.53 -61.72 -14.06
C VAL A 44 16.89 -60.50 -13.22
N SER A 45 18.16 -60.32 -12.82
CA SER A 45 18.63 -59.18 -12.09
C SER A 45 18.59 -57.89 -12.92
N PHE A 46 18.88 -57.97 -14.24
CA PHE A 46 18.78 -56.81 -15.13
C PHE A 46 17.31 -56.44 -15.40
N LEU A 47 16.40 -57.38 -15.47
CA LEU A 47 14.98 -57.10 -15.66
C LEU A 47 14.36 -56.47 -14.36
N VAL A 48 14.79 -56.94 -13.19
CA VAL A 48 14.36 -56.36 -11.90
C VAL A 48 14.95 -54.97 -11.69
N ILE A 49 16.20 -54.68 -12.09
CA ILE A 49 16.81 -53.34 -12.02
C ILE A 49 16.18 -52.43 -13.04
N VAL A 50 15.86 -52.88 -14.26
CA VAL A 50 15.12 -52.08 -15.25
C VAL A 50 13.70 -51.82 -14.81
N CYS A 51 13.00 -52.79 -14.18
CA CYS A 51 11.68 -52.54 -13.60
C CYS A 51 11.75 -51.58 -12.39
N LEU A 52 12.79 -51.63 -11.56
CA LEU A 52 13.02 -50.68 -10.46
C LEU A 52 13.42 -49.29 -10.94
N LEU A 53 14.12 -49.19 -12.10
CA LEU A 53 14.45 -47.91 -12.73
C LEU A 53 13.23 -47.31 -13.45
N PHE A 54 12.29 -48.09 -13.94
CA PHE A 54 11.02 -47.58 -14.50
C PHE A 54 9.99 -47.26 -13.40
N SER A 55 10.08 -47.83 -12.19
CA SER A 55 9.23 -47.44 -11.03
C SER A 55 9.69 -46.16 -10.35
N SER A 56 10.92 -45.66 -10.69
CA SER A 56 11.51 -44.46 -10.08
C SER A 56 11.26 -43.16 -10.89
N CYS A 57 10.53 -43.21 -12.01
CA CYS A 57 10.15 -42.07 -12.84
C CYS A 57 8.63 -41.86 -12.94
N ALA A 58 7.88 -42.20 -11.91
CA ALA A 58 6.58 -41.56 -11.73
C ALA A 58 6.87 -40.07 -11.42
N LYS A 59 6.68 -39.16 -12.39
CA LYS A 59 6.61 -37.75 -12.11
C LYS A 59 5.70 -37.60 -10.89
N LYS A 60 6.24 -37.04 -9.78
CA LYS A 60 5.40 -36.68 -8.63
C LYS A 60 4.27 -35.84 -9.24
N GLN A 61 3.05 -36.33 -9.18
CA GLN A 61 1.90 -35.61 -9.70
C GLN A 61 1.83 -34.28 -8.93
N ASP A 62 1.68 -33.18 -9.66
CA ASP A 62 1.51 -31.86 -9.06
C ASP A 62 0.31 -31.92 -8.08
N PRO A 63 0.49 -31.59 -6.79
CA PRO A 63 -0.57 -31.70 -5.81
C PRO A 63 -1.77 -30.82 -6.15
N VAL A 64 -1.57 -29.66 -6.77
CA VAL A 64 -2.63 -28.75 -7.23
C VAL A 64 -3.46 -29.44 -8.31
N GLU A 65 -2.82 -29.99 -9.37
CA GLU A 65 -3.52 -30.68 -10.46
C GLU A 65 -4.23 -31.95 -9.97
N SER A 66 -3.61 -32.68 -9.02
CA SER A 66 -4.23 -33.85 -8.40
C SER A 66 -5.49 -33.49 -7.61
N LEU A 67 -5.50 -32.36 -6.91
CA LEU A 67 -6.66 -31.89 -6.16
C LEU A 67 -7.73 -31.35 -7.09
N LEU A 68 -7.36 -30.48 -8.03
CA LEU A 68 -8.26 -29.87 -9.01
C LEU A 68 -9.05 -30.91 -9.82
N SER A 69 -8.39 -32.01 -10.22
CA SER A 69 -9.04 -33.09 -10.96
C SER A 69 -10.13 -33.87 -10.19
N LYS A 70 -10.20 -33.70 -8.86
CA LYS A 70 -11.20 -34.34 -7.98
C LYS A 70 -12.37 -33.44 -7.63
N MET A 71 -12.26 -32.14 -7.93
CA MET A 71 -13.24 -31.12 -7.54
C MET A 71 -14.48 -31.20 -8.45
N THR A 72 -15.65 -31.04 -7.83
CA THR A 72 -16.91 -30.76 -8.55
C THR A 72 -16.94 -29.30 -8.99
N LEU A 73 -17.88 -28.93 -9.84
CA LEU A 73 -18.06 -27.55 -10.30
C LEU A 73 -18.43 -26.63 -9.12
N GLU A 74 -19.27 -27.11 -8.20
CA GLU A 74 -19.67 -26.39 -6.99
C GLU A 74 -18.46 -26.10 -6.10
N GLU A 75 -17.60 -27.06 -5.88
CA GLU A 75 -16.37 -26.89 -5.10
C GLU A 75 -15.40 -25.92 -5.78
N LYS A 76 -15.30 -25.97 -7.13
CA LYS A 76 -14.51 -25.00 -7.90
C LYS A 76 -15.06 -23.59 -7.73
N CYS A 77 -16.36 -23.38 -7.89
CA CYS A 77 -17.01 -22.07 -7.69
C CYS A 77 -16.83 -21.58 -6.25
N GLY A 78 -16.96 -22.47 -5.24
CA GLY A 78 -16.73 -22.15 -3.84
C GLY A 78 -15.31 -21.65 -3.57
N GLN A 79 -14.29 -22.22 -4.25
CA GLN A 79 -12.90 -21.73 -4.09
C GLN A 79 -12.70 -20.30 -4.63
N LEU A 80 -13.54 -19.84 -5.53
CA LEU A 80 -13.45 -18.54 -6.17
C LEU A 80 -14.37 -17.47 -5.52
N ALA A 81 -15.22 -17.88 -4.57
CA ALA A 81 -16.11 -16.99 -3.84
C ALA A 81 -15.50 -16.59 -2.49
N CYS A 82 -15.55 -15.27 -2.18
CA CYS A 82 -15.06 -14.71 -0.92
C CYS A 82 -16.15 -13.84 -0.28
N PRO A 83 -17.12 -14.41 0.43
CA PRO A 83 -18.21 -13.67 1.06
C PRO A 83 -17.74 -12.86 2.27
N ILE A 84 -18.59 -11.91 2.70
CA ILE A 84 -18.41 -11.11 3.93
C ILE A 84 -18.68 -12.01 5.15
N GLY A 85 -17.79 -11.98 6.13
CA GLY A 85 -17.77 -12.91 7.25
C GLY A 85 -18.15 -12.39 8.63
N PHE A 86 -18.32 -11.08 8.85
CA PHE A 86 -18.55 -10.54 10.20
C PHE A 86 -19.88 -11.00 10.86
N ASN A 87 -20.77 -11.64 10.11
CA ASN A 87 -21.99 -12.29 10.61
C ASN A 87 -21.88 -13.82 10.69
N PHE A 88 -20.71 -14.43 10.39
CA PHE A 88 -20.52 -15.88 10.42
C PHE A 88 -20.23 -16.44 11.79
N TYR A 89 -20.38 -15.65 12.83
CA TYR A 89 -20.25 -16.07 14.22
C TYR A 89 -21.26 -15.39 15.13
N GLY A 90 -21.52 -16.03 16.28
CA GLY A 90 -22.20 -15.44 17.42
C GLY A 90 -21.31 -15.42 18.65
N LYS A 91 -21.51 -14.41 19.50
CA LYS A 91 -20.82 -14.23 20.78
C LYS A 91 -21.83 -13.82 21.85
N ASP A 92 -21.79 -14.47 23.02
CA ASP A 92 -22.56 -14.11 24.21
C ASP A 92 -21.68 -14.35 25.45
N GLY A 93 -21.18 -13.28 26.06
CA GLY A 93 -20.16 -13.34 27.10
C GLY A 93 -18.92 -14.11 26.59
N ASP A 94 -18.52 -15.16 27.32
CA ASP A 94 -17.40 -16.03 26.97
C ASP A 94 -17.76 -17.12 25.93
N SER A 95 -19.05 -17.23 25.58
CA SER A 95 -19.51 -18.21 24.60
C SER A 95 -19.29 -17.70 23.19
N LEU A 96 -18.62 -18.50 22.37
CA LEU A 96 -18.31 -18.19 20.97
C LEU A 96 -18.67 -19.40 20.10
N TRP A 97 -19.39 -19.17 19.00
CA TRP A 97 -19.77 -20.24 18.06
C TRP A 97 -19.76 -19.77 16.62
N VAL A 98 -19.58 -20.69 15.70
CA VAL A 98 -19.75 -20.49 14.27
C VAL A 98 -21.25 -20.48 13.94
N ALA A 99 -21.70 -19.50 13.16
CA ALA A 99 -23.12 -19.32 12.83
C ALA A 99 -23.65 -20.39 11.85
N ASP A 100 -24.94 -20.72 11.97
CA ASP A 100 -25.61 -21.69 11.09
C ASP A 100 -25.56 -21.26 9.61
N ASP A 101 -25.57 -19.97 9.31
CA ASP A 101 -25.46 -19.44 7.94
C ASP A 101 -24.13 -19.84 7.30
N PHE A 102 -23.01 -19.78 8.02
CA PHE A 102 -21.72 -20.25 7.53
C PHE A 102 -21.73 -21.76 7.30
N LEU A 103 -22.25 -22.53 8.26
CA LEU A 103 -22.32 -23.99 8.16
C LEU A 103 -23.16 -24.42 6.95
N GLY A 104 -24.35 -23.85 6.78
CA GLY A 104 -25.23 -24.12 5.63
C GLY A 104 -24.62 -23.72 4.29
N MET A 105 -23.84 -22.63 4.27
CA MET A 105 -23.10 -22.22 3.07
C MET A 105 -22.01 -23.22 2.73
N MET A 106 -21.22 -23.69 3.71
CA MET A 106 -20.18 -24.69 3.52
C MET A 106 -20.71 -26.05 3.03
N ASP A 107 -21.96 -26.41 3.41
CA ASP A 107 -22.61 -27.64 2.95
C ASP A 107 -23.00 -27.58 1.46
N THR A 108 -23.36 -26.41 0.96
CA THR A 108 -23.87 -26.23 -0.42
C THR A 108 -22.81 -25.70 -1.39
N LEU A 109 -21.92 -24.84 -0.92
CA LEU A 109 -20.85 -24.18 -1.66
C LEU A 109 -19.60 -24.14 -0.77
N PRO A 110 -18.74 -25.18 -0.76
CA PRO A 110 -17.55 -25.21 0.09
C PRO A 110 -16.61 -24.04 -0.22
N LEU A 111 -16.67 -23.01 0.66
CA LEU A 111 -15.97 -21.73 0.45
C LEU A 111 -14.46 -21.91 0.48
N GLY A 112 -13.78 -21.29 -0.47
CA GLY A 112 -12.32 -21.23 -0.53
C GLY A 112 -11.72 -20.10 0.30
N SER A 113 -12.49 -19.04 0.52
CA SER A 113 -12.05 -17.86 1.26
C SER A 113 -13.23 -17.17 1.93
N CYS A 114 -12.90 -16.28 2.88
CA CYS A 114 -13.86 -15.39 3.54
C CYS A 114 -13.16 -14.10 3.93
N TRP A 115 -13.85 -12.97 3.83
CA TRP A 115 -13.32 -11.64 4.17
C TRP A 115 -14.03 -11.02 5.36
N ALA A 116 -13.28 -10.23 6.16
CA ALA A 116 -13.79 -9.39 7.23
C ALA A 116 -14.52 -10.18 8.35
N VAL A 117 -14.06 -11.38 8.66
CA VAL A 117 -14.61 -12.14 9.80
C VAL A 117 -14.32 -11.43 11.12
N LEU A 118 -13.10 -10.86 11.23
CA LEU A 118 -12.61 -10.19 12.44
C LEU A 118 -12.91 -8.68 12.45
N ARG A 119 -13.40 -8.15 11.33
CA ARG A 119 -13.72 -6.73 11.20
C ARG A 119 -14.68 -6.27 12.28
N ALA A 120 -14.28 -5.22 12.98
CA ALA A 120 -15.13 -4.52 13.94
C ALA A 120 -15.16 -3.04 13.57
N ASP A 121 -16.34 -2.49 13.34
CA ASP A 121 -16.58 -1.08 13.04
C ASP A 121 -18.10 -0.79 13.09
N PRO A 122 -18.52 0.47 12.94
CA PRO A 122 -19.93 0.83 12.87
C PRO A 122 -20.70 0.17 11.72
N TRP A 123 -20.08 -0.15 10.58
CA TRP A 123 -20.73 -0.88 9.47
C TRP A 123 -21.05 -2.33 9.86
N SER A 124 -20.09 -3.04 10.46
CA SER A 124 -20.31 -4.40 10.98
C SER A 124 -21.15 -4.42 12.26
N LYS A 125 -21.41 -3.25 12.87
CA LYS A 125 -22.11 -3.06 14.17
C LYS A 125 -21.40 -3.75 15.33
N LYS A 126 -20.08 -3.93 15.24
CA LYS A 126 -19.24 -4.50 16.30
C LYS A 126 -18.55 -3.37 17.06
N THR A 127 -18.55 -3.49 18.39
CA THR A 127 -17.84 -2.59 19.33
C THR A 127 -16.65 -3.31 19.95
N VAL A 128 -15.93 -2.66 20.86
CA VAL A 128 -14.86 -3.32 21.65
C VAL A 128 -15.42 -4.54 22.40
N GLU A 129 -16.65 -4.45 22.94
CA GLU A 129 -17.25 -5.51 23.74
C GLU A 129 -17.84 -6.64 22.88
N THR A 130 -18.41 -6.30 21.72
CA THR A 130 -19.11 -7.26 20.84
C THR A 130 -18.23 -7.80 19.70
N GLY A 131 -17.11 -7.15 19.41
CA GLY A 131 -16.07 -7.66 18.52
C GLY A 131 -15.25 -8.77 19.17
N LEU A 132 -14.29 -9.29 18.42
CA LEU A 132 -13.43 -10.39 18.87
C LEU A 132 -12.07 -9.86 19.29
N HIS A 133 -11.71 -10.11 20.55
CA HIS A 133 -10.35 -9.89 21.02
C HIS A 133 -9.37 -10.94 20.43
N PRO A 134 -8.05 -10.73 20.47
CA PRO A 134 -7.08 -11.57 19.75
C PRO A 134 -7.21 -13.08 20.02
N LEU A 135 -7.39 -13.49 21.27
CA LEU A 135 -7.63 -14.90 21.65
C LEU A 135 -8.90 -15.47 20.98
N GLU A 136 -10.00 -14.70 21.05
CA GLU A 136 -11.29 -15.10 20.48
C GLU A 136 -11.23 -15.14 18.95
N SER A 137 -10.51 -14.20 18.33
CA SER A 137 -10.25 -14.16 16.90
C SER A 137 -9.56 -15.44 16.42
N ALA A 138 -8.45 -15.79 17.05
CA ALA A 138 -7.70 -17.00 16.75
C ALA A 138 -8.56 -18.28 16.95
N ARG A 139 -9.32 -18.32 18.05
CA ARG A 139 -10.24 -19.44 18.36
C ARG A 139 -11.33 -19.59 17.30
N LEU A 140 -11.99 -18.50 16.92
CA LEU A 140 -13.06 -18.54 15.92
C LEU A 140 -12.51 -19.01 14.56
N LEU A 141 -11.42 -18.40 14.08
CA LEU A 141 -10.87 -18.79 12.79
C LEU A 141 -10.34 -20.23 12.80
N ASN A 142 -9.80 -20.74 13.92
CA ASN A 142 -9.49 -22.16 14.10
C ASN A 142 -10.75 -23.05 14.03
N MET A 143 -11.89 -22.62 14.60
CA MET A 143 -13.15 -23.36 14.52
C MET A 143 -13.67 -23.43 13.07
N MET A 144 -13.69 -22.30 12.35
CA MET A 144 -14.12 -22.26 10.96
C MET A 144 -13.18 -23.08 10.07
N GLN A 145 -11.88 -22.97 10.29
CA GLN A 145 -10.87 -23.72 9.55
C GLN A 145 -11.01 -25.25 9.80
N ARG A 146 -11.26 -25.65 11.04
CA ARG A 146 -11.52 -27.06 11.39
C ARG A 146 -12.75 -27.59 10.67
N HIS A 147 -13.83 -26.79 10.61
CA HIS A 147 -15.02 -27.18 9.85
C HIS A 147 -14.69 -27.40 8.36
N ALA A 148 -13.94 -26.47 7.74
CA ALA A 148 -13.55 -26.61 6.33
C ALA A 148 -12.71 -27.87 6.07
N VAL A 149 -11.76 -28.17 6.95
CA VAL A 149 -10.84 -29.31 6.79
C VAL A 149 -11.49 -30.66 7.13
N GLU A 150 -12.27 -30.72 8.20
CA GLU A 150 -12.79 -31.98 8.73
C GLU A 150 -14.20 -32.33 8.26
N ASN A 151 -15.02 -31.34 7.88
CA ASN A 151 -16.44 -31.54 7.54
C ASN A 151 -16.76 -31.32 6.04
N THR A 152 -15.79 -31.01 5.20
CA THR A 152 -15.98 -30.97 3.74
C THR A 152 -15.36 -32.15 3.03
N ARG A 153 -15.86 -32.49 1.85
CA ARG A 153 -15.47 -33.71 1.12
C ARG A 153 -13.97 -33.77 0.78
N LEU A 154 -13.35 -32.65 0.45
CA LEU A 154 -11.94 -32.58 0.04
C LEU A 154 -11.02 -32.01 1.12
N GLY A 155 -11.55 -31.50 2.22
CA GLY A 155 -10.77 -30.95 3.32
C GLY A 155 -9.86 -29.79 2.90
N ILE A 156 -10.31 -28.93 1.98
CA ILE A 156 -9.52 -27.82 1.50
C ILE A 156 -9.58 -26.68 2.53
N PRO A 157 -8.42 -26.24 3.07
CA PRO A 157 -8.41 -25.14 4.04
C PRO A 157 -8.85 -23.81 3.41
N MET A 158 -9.45 -22.94 4.22
CA MET A 158 -9.91 -21.61 3.81
C MET A 158 -8.77 -20.57 3.85
N LEU A 159 -8.90 -19.52 3.02
CA LEU A 159 -8.15 -18.27 3.14
C LEU A 159 -9.02 -17.27 3.91
N PHE A 160 -8.55 -16.76 5.04
CA PHE A 160 -9.17 -15.65 5.73
C PHE A 160 -8.46 -14.36 5.32
N CYS A 161 -9.23 -13.38 4.90
CA CYS A 161 -8.77 -12.10 4.35
C CYS A 161 -9.26 -10.97 5.24
N GLU A 162 -8.37 -10.02 5.59
CA GLU A 162 -8.71 -8.91 6.48
C GLU A 162 -8.12 -7.59 5.98
N GLU A 163 -8.71 -6.47 6.39
CA GLU A 163 -8.20 -5.13 6.07
C GLU A 163 -6.96 -4.79 6.87
N THR A 164 -5.93 -4.27 6.18
CA THR A 164 -4.65 -3.93 6.80
C THR A 164 -3.96 -2.72 6.15
N PRO A 165 -4.64 -1.60 5.90
CA PRO A 165 -3.99 -0.45 5.27
C PRO A 165 -3.00 0.26 6.21
N HIS A 166 -3.27 0.27 7.52
CA HIS A 166 -2.40 0.89 8.54
C HIS A 166 -2.49 0.21 9.91
N GLY A 167 -2.67 -1.08 9.90
CA GLY A 167 -2.90 -1.99 11.03
C GLY A 167 -3.99 -2.98 10.66
N HIS A 168 -4.12 -4.05 11.40
CA HIS A 168 -5.21 -5.01 11.21
C HIS A 168 -6.53 -4.42 11.75
N MET A 169 -7.58 -4.36 10.93
CA MET A 169 -8.88 -3.79 11.32
C MET A 169 -9.68 -4.73 12.24
N ALA A 170 -9.09 -5.12 13.36
CA ALA A 170 -9.68 -5.99 14.39
C ALA A 170 -9.43 -5.40 15.79
N VAL A 171 -10.27 -5.78 16.76
CA VAL A 171 -10.15 -5.28 18.13
C VAL A 171 -8.81 -5.70 18.75
N GLY A 172 -8.17 -4.77 19.45
CA GLY A 172 -6.94 -5.04 20.22
C GLY A 172 -5.64 -4.99 19.42
N THR A 173 -5.68 -4.64 18.14
CA THR A 173 -4.50 -4.52 17.28
C THR A 173 -3.83 -3.15 17.36
N THR A 174 -2.67 -3.01 16.74
CA THR A 174 -1.91 -1.77 16.66
C THR A 174 -2.40 -0.91 15.51
N VAL A 175 -2.67 0.38 15.77
CA VAL A 175 -3.07 1.36 14.76
C VAL A 175 -1.90 2.30 14.47
N PHE A 176 -1.34 2.17 13.27
CA PHE A 176 -0.29 3.04 12.74
C PHE A 176 -0.87 4.29 12.06
N PRO A 177 -0.05 5.29 11.73
CA PRO A 177 -0.47 6.37 10.84
C PRO A 177 -1.07 5.84 9.53
N THR A 178 -2.05 6.56 8.98
CA THR A 178 -2.64 6.22 7.66
C THR A 178 -1.61 6.31 6.52
N GLY A 179 -1.93 5.76 5.34
CA GLY A 179 -1.01 5.65 4.22
C GLY A 179 -0.28 6.95 3.85
N ILE A 180 -0.99 8.07 3.87
CA ILE A 180 -0.40 9.39 3.59
C ILE A 180 0.61 9.82 4.69
N GLY A 181 0.35 9.46 5.95
CA GLY A 181 1.28 9.64 7.07
C GLY A 181 2.49 8.72 6.94
N GLN A 182 2.27 7.43 6.64
CA GLN A 182 3.36 6.47 6.38
C GLN A 182 4.29 6.99 5.28
N ALA A 183 3.73 7.52 4.21
CA ALA A 183 4.52 8.05 3.10
C ALA A 183 5.34 9.29 3.48
N SER A 184 4.87 10.08 4.46
CA SER A 184 5.60 11.25 4.96
C SER A 184 6.89 10.91 5.70
N THR A 185 7.09 9.63 6.11
CA THR A 185 8.34 9.16 6.72
C THR A 185 9.50 9.13 5.74
N TRP A 186 9.26 8.83 4.47
CA TRP A 186 10.28 8.57 3.45
C TRP A 186 11.32 7.54 3.92
N ASP A 187 10.92 6.62 4.79
CA ASP A 187 11.78 5.56 5.35
C ASP A 187 11.27 4.16 5.02
N PRO A 188 11.79 3.52 3.96
CA PRO A 188 11.40 2.16 3.61
C PRO A 188 11.75 1.13 4.70
N ALA A 189 12.84 1.36 5.46
CA ALA A 189 13.28 0.40 6.48
C ALA A 189 12.35 0.39 7.69
N LEU A 190 11.86 1.57 8.11
CA LEU A 190 10.85 1.69 9.16
C LEU A 190 9.51 1.06 8.72
N LEU A 191 9.10 1.31 7.47
CA LEU A 191 7.83 0.76 6.95
C LEU A 191 7.90 -0.75 6.70
N GLU A 192 9.07 -1.34 6.41
CA GLU A 192 9.24 -2.79 6.42
C GLU A 192 9.00 -3.37 7.82
N GLN A 193 9.55 -2.74 8.88
CA GLN A 193 9.30 -3.16 10.27
C GLN A 193 7.83 -3.05 10.65
N MET A 194 7.16 -1.95 10.26
CA MET A 194 5.71 -1.78 10.42
C MET A 194 4.95 -2.92 9.74
N GLY A 195 5.30 -3.24 8.48
CA GLY A 195 4.70 -4.35 7.74
C GLY A 195 4.88 -5.69 8.44
N VAL A 196 6.03 -5.94 9.11
CA VAL A 196 6.23 -7.17 9.93
C VAL A 196 5.23 -7.25 11.07
N VAL A 197 5.01 -6.14 11.80
CA VAL A 197 4.05 -6.11 12.91
C VAL A 197 2.63 -6.32 12.39
N MET A 198 2.22 -5.58 11.35
CA MET A 198 0.89 -5.73 10.73
C MET A 198 0.63 -7.17 10.30
N GLY A 199 1.56 -7.77 9.54
CA GLY A 199 1.42 -9.15 9.08
C GLY A 199 1.43 -10.17 10.21
N ARG A 200 2.21 -9.94 11.27
CA ARG A 200 2.24 -10.81 12.46
C ARG A 200 0.91 -10.77 13.20
N GLU A 201 0.35 -9.60 13.46
CA GLU A 201 -0.92 -9.45 14.15
C GLU A 201 -2.09 -10.10 13.39
N VAL A 202 -2.11 -9.98 12.05
CA VAL A 202 -3.07 -10.65 11.18
C VAL A 202 -2.93 -12.18 11.29
N ARG A 203 -1.68 -12.70 11.17
CA ARG A 203 -1.44 -14.15 11.17
C ARG A 203 -1.74 -14.80 12.51
N LEU A 204 -1.35 -14.16 13.60
CA LEU A 204 -1.59 -14.68 14.95
C LEU A 204 -3.08 -14.80 15.26
N GLN A 205 -3.91 -13.93 14.71
CA GLN A 205 -5.36 -14.00 14.84
C GLN A 205 -6.02 -14.99 13.86
N GLY A 206 -5.24 -15.66 13.01
CA GLY A 206 -5.70 -16.77 12.15
C GLY A 206 -5.93 -16.39 10.69
N ALA A 207 -5.79 -15.11 10.30
CA ALA A 207 -5.93 -14.70 8.90
C ALA A 207 -4.64 -14.93 8.08
N HIS A 208 -4.76 -14.91 6.76
CA HIS A 208 -3.72 -15.33 5.82
C HIS A 208 -3.39 -14.24 4.79
N ILE A 209 -4.31 -13.31 4.56
CA ILE A 209 -4.22 -12.24 3.57
C ILE A 209 -4.61 -10.94 4.23
N GLY A 210 -3.74 -9.94 4.10
CA GLY A 210 -4.02 -8.56 4.48
C GLY A 210 -4.27 -7.69 3.25
N TYR A 211 -5.37 -6.94 3.21
CA TYR A 211 -5.67 -6.00 2.15
C TYR A 211 -4.96 -4.66 2.41
N GLY A 212 -3.82 -4.52 1.78
CA GLY A 212 -2.87 -3.42 1.85
C GLY A 212 -1.49 -3.85 1.33
N PRO A 213 -0.61 -2.91 0.99
CA PRO A 213 -0.77 -1.45 1.02
C PRO A 213 -1.65 -0.90 -0.11
N VAL A 214 -2.16 0.34 0.09
CA VAL A 214 -2.86 1.10 -0.94
C VAL A 214 -1.84 1.86 -1.79
N LEU A 215 -1.77 1.53 -3.09
CA LEU A 215 -0.78 2.05 -4.03
C LEU A 215 -1.35 3.01 -5.08
N ASP A 216 -2.60 3.43 -4.87
CA ASP A 216 -3.23 4.46 -5.69
C ASP A 216 -2.46 5.77 -5.62
N ILE A 217 -2.34 6.45 -6.75
CA ILE A 217 -1.68 7.74 -6.85
C ILE A 217 -2.71 8.84 -6.75
N ALA A 218 -2.71 9.56 -5.64
CA ALA A 218 -3.68 10.61 -5.33
C ALA A 218 -3.26 11.94 -5.99
N ARG A 219 -4.03 12.39 -6.96
CA ARG A 219 -3.85 13.71 -7.60
C ARG A 219 -5.09 14.60 -7.53
N ASP A 220 -6.18 14.08 -6.98
CA ASP A 220 -7.37 14.85 -6.68
C ASP A 220 -7.68 14.78 -5.17
N PRO A 221 -7.33 15.81 -4.39
CA PRO A 221 -7.58 15.82 -2.95
C PRO A 221 -9.07 15.92 -2.57
N ARG A 222 -9.99 16.06 -3.53
CA ARG A 222 -11.44 15.99 -3.28
C ARG A 222 -11.90 14.56 -3.06
N TRP A 223 -11.19 13.58 -3.62
CA TRP A 223 -11.46 12.16 -3.43
C TRP A 223 -11.32 11.75 -1.96
N SER A 224 -12.27 10.97 -1.47
CA SER A 224 -12.41 10.62 -0.06
C SER A 224 -11.30 9.71 0.50
N ARG A 225 -10.61 8.93 -0.37
CA ARG A 225 -9.64 7.91 0.03
C ARG A 225 -8.18 8.35 -0.09
N VAL A 226 -7.91 9.65 -0.16
CA VAL A 226 -6.53 10.18 -0.19
C VAL A 226 -5.72 9.73 1.02
N GLU A 227 -6.32 9.67 2.21
CA GLU A 227 -5.66 9.26 3.45
C GLU A 227 -5.05 7.86 3.41
N GLU A 228 -5.65 6.95 2.63
CA GLU A 228 -5.18 5.57 2.50
C GLU A 228 -3.93 5.47 1.60
N THR A 229 -3.72 6.45 0.71
CA THR A 229 -2.68 6.42 -0.33
C THR A 229 -1.31 6.86 0.19
N MET A 230 -0.28 6.58 -0.59
CA MET A 230 1.08 7.07 -0.34
C MET A 230 1.40 8.35 -1.13
N GLY A 231 0.36 9.13 -1.52
CA GLY A 231 0.49 10.44 -2.14
C GLY A 231 0.49 10.43 -3.66
N GLU A 232 1.18 11.42 -4.26
CA GLU A 232 1.05 11.77 -5.69
C GLU A 232 2.13 11.16 -6.60
N ASP A 233 3.14 10.47 -6.03
CA ASP A 233 4.31 9.99 -6.76
C ASP A 233 4.43 8.48 -6.77
N SER A 234 4.54 7.88 -7.95
CA SER A 234 4.61 6.43 -8.11
C SER A 234 5.95 5.81 -7.72
N PHE A 235 7.06 6.57 -7.75
CA PHE A 235 8.35 6.06 -7.29
C PHE A 235 8.40 5.95 -5.77
N LEU A 236 7.94 7.00 -5.07
CA LEU A 236 7.81 7.00 -3.61
C LEU A 236 6.86 5.88 -3.16
N SER A 237 5.62 5.89 -3.67
CA SER A 237 4.58 4.92 -3.33
C SER A 237 5.03 3.49 -3.60
N GLY A 238 5.66 3.24 -4.76
CA GLY A 238 6.17 1.92 -5.12
C GLY A 238 7.33 1.46 -4.23
N THR A 239 8.22 2.38 -3.81
CA THR A 239 9.36 2.06 -2.95
C THR A 239 8.90 1.70 -1.53
N LEU A 240 8.04 2.54 -0.96
CA LEU A 240 7.50 2.33 0.39
C LEU A 240 6.54 1.14 0.42
N GLY A 241 5.67 1.02 -0.59
CA GLY A 241 4.77 -0.12 -0.73
C GLY A 241 5.50 -1.45 -0.86
N ALA A 242 6.60 -1.50 -1.63
CA ALA A 242 7.43 -2.70 -1.71
C ALA A 242 8.03 -3.10 -0.35
N ALA A 243 8.45 -2.13 0.46
CA ALA A 243 8.98 -2.38 1.80
C ALA A 243 7.89 -2.94 2.75
N ILE A 244 6.68 -2.35 2.74
CA ILE A 244 5.53 -2.87 3.51
C ILE A 244 5.21 -4.30 3.09
N VAL A 245 5.16 -4.57 1.78
CA VAL A 245 4.91 -5.93 1.24
C VAL A 245 5.97 -6.91 1.75
N GLN A 246 7.25 -6.54 1.69
CA GLN A 246 8.35 -7.38 2.20
C GLN A 246 8.19 -7.68 3.70
N GLY A 247 7.76 -6.70 4.47
CA GLY A 247 7.46 -6.86 5.89
C GLY A 247 6.27 -7.80 6.14
N MET A 248 5.11 -7.51 5.55
CA MET A 248 3.88 -8.28 5.73
C MET A 248 4.05 -9.74 5.30
N GLN A 249 4.72 -9.96 4.16
CA GLN A 249 4.88 -11.30 3.57
C GLN A 249 5.86 -12.22 4.33
N LYS A 250 6.43 -11.77 5.45
CA LYS A 250 7.08 -12.65 6.41
C LYS A 250 6.05 -13.51 7.18
N ASN A 251 4.79 -13.10 7.20
CA ASN A 251 3.72 -13.75 7.97
C ASN A 251 2.45 -14.03 7.15
N VAL A 252 2.01 -13.11 6.28
CA VAL A 252 0.76 -13.19 5.48
C VAL A 252 1.01 -12.69 4.06
N CYS A 253 0.06 -12.92 3.15
CA CYS A 253 0.11 -12.26 1.84
C CYS A 253 -0.38 -10.81 1.95
N ALA A 254 0.38 -9.89 1.37
CA ALA A 254 -0.05 -8.52 1.14
C ALA A 254 -0.83 -8.42 -0.18
N THR A 255 -1.97 -7.72 -0.18
CA THR A 255 -2.79 -7.48 -1.37
C THR A 255 -2.66 -6.03 -1.82
N LEU A 256 -2.01 -5.81 -2.94
CA LEU A 256 -1.88 -4.47 -3.53
C LEU A 256 -3.23 -3.96 -4.01
N LYS A 257 -3.63 -2.76 -3.61
CA LYS A 257 -4.90 -2.17 -4.01
C LYS A 257 -4.77 -0.68 -4.33
N HIS A 258 -5.58 -0.13 -5.23
CA HIS A 258 -6.52 -0.80 -6.11
C HIS A 258 -6.02 -0.67 -7.56
N LEU A 259 -5.86 -1.74 -8.29
CA LEU A 259 -5.31 -1.73 -9.66
C LEU A 259 -6.43 -1.36 -10.66
N ALA A 260 -6.49 -0.10 -11.26
CA ALA A 260 -5.55 0.99 -11.11
C ALA A 260 -6.21 2.37 -11.35
N ALA A 261 -5.40 3.44 -11.12
CA ALA A 261 -5.77 4.82 -11.41
C ALA A 261 -7.00 5.34 -10.63
N TYR A 262 -7.26 4.80 -9.46
CA TYR A 262 -8.43 5.14 -8.63
C TYR A 262 -8.34 6.53 -8.01
N GLY A 263 -7.12 7.04 -7.74
CA GLY A 263 -6.88 8.35 -7.12
C GLY A 263 -6.98 9.56 -8.06
N ILE A 264 -7.57 9.37 -9.26
CA ILE A 264 -7.88 10.44 -10.22
C ILE A 264 -9.32 10.34 -10.73
N PRO A 265 -10.29 10.13 -9.85
CA PRO A 265 -11.66 9.95 -10.28
C PRO A 265 -12.25 11.25 -10.84
N GLN A 266 -13.07 11.14 -11.87
CA GLN A 266 -13.73 12.29 -12.46
C GLN A 266 -14.57 13.04 -11.42
N GLY A 267 -14.37 14.35 -11.33
CA GLY A 267 -15.05 15.21 -10.36
C GLY A 267 -14.63 15.00 -8.89
N GLY A 268 -13.63 14.17 -8.62
CA GLY A 268 -13.22 13.80 -7.25
C GLY A 268 -14.16 12.82 -6.57
N HIS A 269 -15.06 12.15 -7.32
CA HIS A 269 -16.07 11.24 -6.78
C HIS A 269 -15.53 9.81 -6.69
N ASN A 270 -15.72 9.18 -5.54
CA ASN A 270 -15.34 7.79 -5.32
C ASN A 270 -15.98 6.86 -6.39
N ALA A 271 -15.20 5.90 -6.89
CA ALA A 271 -15.58 4.96 -7.95
C ALA A 271 -15.91 5.57 -9.34
N ALA A 272 -15.78 6.88 -9.52
CA ALA A 272 -15.96 7.51 -10.83
C ALA A 272 -14.85 7.10 -11.81
N THR A 273 -15.15 7.26 -13.11
CA THR A 273 -14.19 6.91 -14.17
C THR A 273 -12.87 7.71 -14.07
N ALA A 274 -11.76 7.09 -14.48
CA ALA A 274 -10.47 7.73 -14.67
C ALA A 274 -10.24 8.00 -16.16
N GLU A 275 -10.15 9.28 -16.53
CA GLU A 275 -9.87 9.73 -17.91
C GLU A 275 -8.37 9.90 -18.08
N VAL A 276 -7.67 8.83 -18.48
CA VAL A 276 -6.21 8.84 -18.61
C VAL A 276 -5.73 8.02 -19.80
N GLY A 277 -4.85 8.61 -20.60
CA GLY A 277 -4.25 7.93 -21.75
C GLY A 277 -3.17 6.91 -21.36
N PRO A 278 -2.86 5.94 -22.26
CA PRO A 278 -1.94 4.84 -21.98
C PRO A 278 -0.54 5.29 -21.53
N ASN A 279 0.01 6.39 -22.10
CA ASN A 279 1.33 6.86 -21.70
C ASN A 279 1.36 7.27 -20.23
N ARG A 280 0.40 8.10 -19.80
CA ARG A 280 0.31 8.53 -18.41
C ARG A 280 -0.04 7.38 -17.48
N LEU A 281 -0.88 6.45 -17.91
CA LEU A 281 -1.19 5.27 -17.12
C LEU A 281 0.08 4.47 -16.82
N MET A 282 0.91 4.22 -17.83
CA MET A 282 2.18 3.49 -17.70
C MET A 282 3.27 4.25 -16.94
N THR A 283 3.30 5.59 -17.01
CA THR A 283 4.37 6.38 -16.38
C THR A 283 4.04 6.84 -14.97
N ASP A 284 2.76 7.09 -14.67
CA ASP A 284 2.35 7.81 -13.47
C ASP A 284 1.58 6.95 -12.47
N TYR A 285 0.80 5.95 -12.92
CA TYR A 285 -0.15 5.23 -12.05
C TYR A 285 0.17 3.73 -11.85
N LEU A 286 0.79 3.09 -12.83
CA LEU A 286 1.12 1.67 -12.78
C LEU A 286 2.50 1.34 -12.15
N PRO A 287 3.51 2.24 -12.15
CA PRO A 287 4.84 1.88 -11.64
C PRO A 287 4.87 1.58 -10.13
N SER A 288 3.95 2.11 -9.32
CA SER A 288 3.84 1.76 -7.91
C SER A 288 3.50 0.27 -7.71
N PHE A 289 2.56 -0.25 -8.49
CA PHE A 289 2.19 -1.67 -8.51
C PHE A 289 3.31 -2.54 -9.08
N GLU A 290 3.90 -2.15 -10.23
CA GLU A 290 5.03 -2.86 -10.84
C GLU A 290 6.14 -3.08 -9.81
N LYS A 291 6.54 -2.02 -9.10
CA LYS A 291 7.63 -2.09 -8.11
C LYS A 291 7.27 -2.96 -6.90
N ALA A 292 6.06 -2.86 -6.38
CA ALA A 292 5.61 -3.68 -5.26
C ALA A 292 5.46 -5.17 -5.64
N ILE A 293 5.14 -5.48 -6.91
CA ILE A 293 5.13 -6.86 -7.42
C ILE A 293 6.56 -7.36 -7.62
N VAL A 294 7.39 -6.62 -8.39
CA VAL A 294 8.70 -7.10 -8.83
C VAL A 294 9.73 -7.07 -7.69
N ALA A 295 9.81 -5.96 -6.94
CA ALA A 295 10.74 -5.80 -5.84
C ALA A 295 10.17 -6.27 -4.50
N GLY A 296 8.89 -5.97 -4.21
CA GLY A 296 8.21 -6.40 -3.00
C GLY A 296 7.83 -7.88 -2.98
N GLY A 297 7.64 -8.49 -4.16
CA GLY A 297 7.25 -9.90 -4.28
C GLY A 297 5.80 -10.16 -3.91
N ALA A 298 4.89 -9.17 -4.09
CA ALA A 298 3.49 -9.30 -3.75
C ALA A 298 2.84 -10.53 -4.42
N LYS A 299 2.04 -11.26 -3.65
CA LYS A 299 1.38 -12.50 -4.12
C LYS A 299 -0.09 -12.29 -4.44
N THR A 300 -0.69 -11.18 -4.04
CA THR A 300 -2.09 -10.88 -4.32
C THR A 300 -2.25 -9.42 -4.76
N VAL A 301 -3.24 -9.18 -5.63
CA VAL A 301 -3.59 -7.86 -6.17
C VAL A 301 -5.11 -7.75 -6.19
N MET A 302 -5.63 -6.56 -5.90
CA MET A 302 -7.06 -6.26 -5.98
C MET A 302 -7.34 -5.28 -7.12
N THR A 303 -8.37 -5.56 -7.94
CA THR A 303 -8.83 -4.63 -8.99
C THR A 303 -9.59 -3.46 -8.37
N SER A 304 -9.61 -2.34 -9.07
CA SER A 304 -10.30 -1.13 -8.63
C SER A 304 -11.78 -1.09 -9.04
N TYR A 305 -12.58 -0.31 -8.32
CA TYR A 305 -14.00 -0.05 -8.65
C TYR A 305 -14.20 0.75 -9.93
N ASN A 306 -13.28 1.70 -10.23
CA ASN A 306 -13.45 2.63 -11.33
C ASN A 306 -13.32 1.98 -12.70
N THR A 307 -13.78 2.69 -13.71
CA THR A 307 -13.42 2.43 -15.10
C THR A 307 -12.21 3.28 -15.51
N ILE A 308 -11.41 2.80 -16.46
CA ILE A 308 -10.38 3.57 -17.14
C ILE A 308 -10.80 3.72 -18.58
N ASP A 309 -10.99 4.96 -19.04
CA ASP A 309 -11.48 5.24 -20.40
C ASP A 309 -12.73 4.41 -20.74
N GLY A 310 -13.67 4.33 -19.79
CA GLY A 310 -14.93 3.60 -19.92
C GLY A 310 -14.84 2.08 -19.77
N VAL A 311 -13.66 1.48 -19.56
CA VAL A 311 -13.48 0.04 -19.37
C VAL A 311 -13.34 -0.28 -17.89
N PRO A 312 -14.23 -1.11 -17.29
CA PRO A 312 -14.09 -1.52 -15.89
C PRO A 312 -12.74 -2.17 -15.60
N CYS A 313 -12.06 -1.78 -14.52
CA CYS A 313 -10.79 -2.39 -14.15
C CYS A 313 -10.92 -3.91 -13.96
N SER A 314 -12.02 -4.38 -13.37
CA SER A 314 -12.33 -5.80 -13.18
C SER A 314 -12.70 -6.55 -14.47
N ALA A 315 -12.88 -5.86 -15.61
CA ALA A 315 -13.16 -6.47 -16.92
C ALA A 315 -12.10 -6.08 -17.97
N SER A 316 -10.98 -5.49 -17.57
CA SER A 316 -9.94 -5.00 -18.48
C SER A 316 -8.89 -6.08 -18.79
N GLY A 317 -9.02 -6.72 -19.97
CA GLY A 317 -8.02 -7.68 -20.45
C GLY A 317 -6.64 -7.04 -20.66
N TRP A 318 -6.58 -5.79 -21.10
CA TRP A 318 -5.31 -5.07 -21.22
C TRP A 318 -4.61 -4.94 -19.86
N LEU A 319 -5.34 -4.49 -18.82
CA LEU A 319 -4.76 -4.28 -17.50
C LEU A 319 -4.32 -5.60 -16.86
N LEU A 320 -5.19 -6.61 -16.86
CA LEU A 320 -4.96 -7.84 -16.10
C LEU A 320 -4.15 -8.89 -16.87
N GLN A 321 -4.30 -8.99 -18.22
CA GLN A 321 -3.53 -9.95 -19.01
C GLN A 321 -2.26 -9.34 -19.56
N GLU A 322 -2.34 -8.21 -20.31
CA GLU A 322 -1.16 -7.68 -20.99
C GLU A 322 -0.18 -7.02 -20.03
N VAL A 323 -0.68 -6.21 -19.08
CA VAL A 323 0.19 -5.52 -18.14
C VAL A 323 0.56 -6.43 -16.96
N LEU A 324 -0.42 -6.86 -16.16
CA LEU A 324 -0.16 -7.57 -14.91
C LEU A 324 0.48 -8.95 -15.15
N ARG A 325 -0.16 -9.80 -15.99
CA ARG A 325 0.31 -11.18 -16.20
C ARG A 325 1.49 -11.28 -17.16
N ASN A 326 1.40 -10.63 -18.33
CA ASN A 326 2.40 -10.79 -19.38
C ASN A 326 3.62 -9.89 -19.16
N SER A 327 3.42 -8.57 -18.89
CA SER A 327 4.55 -7.64 -18.77
C SER A 327 5.27 -7.75 -17.43
N TRP A 328 4.55 -7.89 -16.32
CA TRP A 328 5.14 -8.00 -14.98
C TRP A 328 5.36 -9.44 -14.51
N ASP A 329 4.96 -10.45 -15.29
CA ASP A 329 5.07 -11.89 -14.98
C ASP A 329 4.40 -12.27 -13.64
N PHE A 330 3.30 -11.59 -13.26
CA PHE A 330 2.59 -11.87 -12.02
C PHE A 330 1.92 -13.24 -12.05
N LYS A 331 2.19 -14.07 -11.02
CA LYS A 331 1.68 -15.46 -10.92
C LYS A 331 0.71 -15.65 -9.77
N GLY A 332 0.48 -14.62 -8.98
CA GLY A 332 -0.36 -14.67 -7.78
C GLY A 332 -1.85 -14.62 -8.09
N VAL A 333 -2.66 -14.37 -7.05
CA VAL A 333 -4.12 -14.32 -7.11
C VAL A 333 -4.60 -12.88 -7.30
N VAL A 334 -5.59 -12.69 -8.17
CA VAL A 334 -6.27 -11.43 -8.39
C VAL A 334 -7.66 -11.48 -7.74
N PHE A 335 -7.87 -10.60 -6.75
CA PHE A 335 -9.19 -10.36 -6.17
C PHE A 335 -9.92 -9.26 -6.94
N SER A 336 -11.23 -9.32 -7.03
CA SER A 336 -12.02 -8.11 -7.27
C SER A 336 -12.02 -7.24 -6.02
N ASP A 337 -12.34 -5.95 -6.13
CA ASP A 337 -12.84 -5.20 -4.99
C ASP A 337 -14.25 -5.68 -4.60
N LEU A 338 -14.74 -5.28 -3.42
CA LEU A 338 -16.02 -5.76 -2.87
C LEU A 338 -17.18 -5.47 -3.81
N ASN A 339 -17.84 -6.53 -4.27
CA ASN A 339 -18.94 -6.46 -5.26
C ASN A 339 -18.55 -5.81 -6.62
N ALA A 340 -17.25 -5.61 -6.91
CA ALA A 340 -16.83 -4.98 -8.16
C ALA A 340 -17.13 -5.84 -9.41
N VAL A 341 -17.24 -7.17 -9.26
CA VAL A 341 -17.74 -8.03 -10.35
C VAL A 341 -19.23 -7.74 -10.64
N ASN A 342 -20.06 -7.60 -9.58
CA ASN A 342 -21.45 -7.24 -9.74
C ASN A 342 -21.62 -5.83 -10.35
N ALA A 343 -20.75 -4.91 -10.02
CA ALA A 343 -20.76 -3.54 -10.54
C ALA A 343 -20.65 -3.49 -12.07
N ILE A 344 -19.99 -4.43 -12.73
CA ILE A 344 -19.90 -4.53 -14.20
C ILE A 344 -21.32 -4.58 -14.83
N TYR A 345 -22.24 -5.25 -14.15
CA TYR A 345 -23.67 -5.30 -14.52
C TYR A 345 -24.48 -4.16 -13.88
N ALA A 346 -24.43 -4.05 -12.55
CA ALA A 346 -25.43 -3.28 -11.80
C ALA A 346 -25.28 -1.75 -11.94
N THR A 347 -24.04 -1.25 -12.00
CA THR A 347 -23.74 0.20 -12.01
C THR A 347 -23.00 0.67 -13.25
N GLN A 348 -22.11 -0.16 -13.80
CA GLN A 348 -21.30 0.18 -14.99
C GLN A 348 -22.00 -0.20 -16.31
N HIS A 349 -23.03 -1.07 -16.27
CA HIS A 349 -23.86 -1.48 -17.41
C HIS A 349 -23.06 -2.02 -18.61
N VAL A 350 -21.95 -2.69 -18.37
CA VAL A 350 -21.10 -3.33 -19.39
C VAL A 350 -21.54 -4.78 -19.64
N ALA A 351 -22.16 -5.43 -18.65
CA ALA A 351 -22.78 -6.74 -18.78
C ALA A 351 -24.32 -6.60 -18.76
N VAL A 352 -25.03 -7.53 -19.38
CA VAL A 352 -26.51 -7.54 -19.42
C VAL A 352 -27.13 -8.21 -18.20
N ASP A 353 -26.35 -9.07 -17.50
CA ASP A 353 -26.79 -9.78 -16.31
C ASP A 353 -25.58 -10.23 -15.45
N PRO A 354 -25.82 -10.72 -14.22
CA PRO A 354 -24.73 -11.16 -13.33
C PRO A 354 -23.87 -12.31 -13.88
N ALA A 355 -24.43 -13.22 -14.70
CA ALA A 355 -23.67 -14.33 -15.27
C ALA A 355 -22.67 -13.84 -16.35
N GLU A 356 -23.07 -12.84 -17.14
CA GLU A 356 -22.15 -12.21 -18.08
C GLU A 356 -21.08 -11.40 -17.36
N ALA A 357 -21.42 -10.67 -16.28
CA ALA A 357 -20.46 -9.96 -15.44
C ALA A 357 -19.40 -10.91 -14.86
N ALA A 358 -19.83 -12.05 -14.29
CA ALA A 358 -18.94 -13.09 -13.81
C ALA A 358 -18.02 -13.63 -14.92
N ALA A 359 -18.58 -13.86 -16.11
CA ALA A 359 -17.82 -14.35 -17.27
C ALA A 359 -16.76 -13.36 -17.75
N LEU A 360 -17.11 -12.07 -17.82
CA LEU A 360 -16.18 -11.01 -18.23
C LEU A 360 -14.99 -10.93 -17.27
N ALA A 361 -15.26 -10.85 -15.96
CA ALA A 361 -14.22 -10.76 -14.94
C ALA A 361 -13.32 -12.00 -14.91
N LEU A 362 -13.89 -13.21 -14.92
CA LEU A 362 -13.13 -14.45 -14.91
C LEU A 362 -12.20 -14.58 -16.13
N LYS A 363 -12.69 -14.28 -17.33
CA LYS A 363 -11.91 -14.40 -18.58
C LYS A 363 -10.70 -13.48 -18.58
N VAL A 364 -10.81 -12.27 -18.06
CA VAL A 364 -9.68 -11.34 -18.01
C VAL A 364 -8.72 -11.61 -16.86
N GLY A 365 -9.06 -12.53 -15.93
CA GLY A 365 -8.13 -13.02 -14.91
C GLY A 365 -8.37 -12.55 -13.49
N VAL A 366 -9.58 -12.09 -13.16
CA VAL A 366 -10.03 -12.00 -11.76
C VAL A 366 -10.22 -13.43 -11.26
N ASP A 367 -9.47 -13.82 -10.23
CA ASP A 367 -9.48 -15.19 -9.72
C ASP A 367 -10.51 -15.36 -8.58
N ILE A 368 -10.67 -14.35 -7.71
CA ILE A 368 -11.60 -14.38 -6.57
C ILE A 368 -12.55 -13.20 -6.66
N ASP A 369 -13.85 -13.48 -6.53
CA ASP A 369 -14.94 -12.51 -6.41
C ASP A 369 -15.13 -12.14 -4.93
N LEU A 370 -14.71 -10.95 -4.54
CA LEU A 370 -14.93 -10.43 -3.20
C LEU A 370 -16.38 -9.94 -3.09
N GLY A 371 -17.08 -10.43 -2.07
CA GLY A 371 -18.53 -10.44 -1.93
C GLY A 371 -19.12 -11.81 -2.27
N GLY A 372 -18.48 -12.56 -3.18
CA GLY A 372 -18.79 -13.96 -3.51
C GLY A 372 -20.06 -14.19 -4.29
N TYR A 373 -20.87 -13.16 -4.50
CA TYR A 373 -22.19 -13.25 -5.12
C TYR A 373 -22.15 -13.76 -6.57
N ASN A 374 -21.27 -13.18 -7.40
CA ASN A 374 -21.25 -13.51 -8.81
C ASN A 374 -20.62 -14.87 -9.09
N TYR A 375 -19.47 -15.18 -8.49
CA TYR A 375 -18.79 -16.46 -8.75
C TYR A 375 -19.49 -17.64 -8.05
N GLY A 376 -19.94 -17.45 -6.82
CA GLY A 376 -20.69 -18.46 -6.09
C GLY A 376 -22.07 -18.76 -6.70
N GLY A 377 -22.76 -17.72 -7.19
CA GLY A 377 -24.13 -17.83 -7.71
C GLY A 377 -24.24 -18.07 -9.21
N PHE A 378 -23.40 -17.46 -10.05
CA PHE A 378 -23.66 -17.33 -11.50
C PHE A 378 -22.59 -17.95 -12.41
N LEU A 379 -21.41 -18.40 -11.93
CA LEU A 379 -20.45 -19.08 -12.80
C LEU A 379 -20.98 -20.36 -13.42
N LYS A 380 -21.81 -21.11 -12.70
CA LYS A 380 -22.46 -22.31 -13.23
C LYS A 380 -23.41 -21.99 -14.39
N GLU A 381 -24.19 -20.92 -14.29
CA GLU A 381 -25.04 -20.41 -15.38
C GLU A 381 -24.18 -19.92 -16.54
N ALA A 382 -23.14 -19.14 -16.27
CA ALA A 382 -22.20 -18.68 -17.30
C ALA A 382 -21.58 -19.83 -18.10
N LEU A 383 -21.21 -20.94 -17.43
CA LEU A 383 -20.71 -22.15 -18.08
C LEU A 383 -21.80 -22.81 -18.93
N GLN A 384 -23.02 -22.99 -18.42
CA GLN A 384 -24.14 -23.57 -19.16
C GLN A 384 -24.49 -22.76 -20.42
N ARG A 385 -24.37 -21.44 -20.36
CA ARG A 385 -24.59 -20.52 -21.49
C ARG A 385 -23.40 -20.46 -22.45
N GLY A 386 -22.29 -21.13 -22.13
CA GLY A 386 -21.06 -21.09 -22.95
C GLY A 386 -20.32 -19.74 -22.91
N LEU A 387 -20.61 -18.91 -21.92
CA LEU A 387 -19.92 -17.62 -21.71
C LEU A 387 -18.50 -17.83 -21.17
N VAL A 388 -18.26 -18.90 -20.42
CA VAL A 388 -16.95 -19.37 -19.95
C VAL A 388 -16.79 -20.86 -20.26
N THR A 389 -15.55 -21.36 -20.14
CA THR A 389 -15.22 -22.77 -20.23
C THR A 389 -14.79 -23.31 -18.87
N GLU A 390 -14.82 -24.66 -18.67
CA GLU A 390 -14.22 -25.26 -17.47
C GLU A 390 -12.74 -24.89 -17.31
N ALA A 391 -12.01 -24.76 -18.41
CA ALA A 391 -10.61 -24.37 -18.37
C ALA A 391 -10.38 -22.95 -17.83
N ASP A 392 -11.34 -22.03 -18.00
CA ASP A 392 -11.28 -20.69 -17.42
C ASP A 392 -11.46 -20.74 -15.90
N ILE A 393 -12.40 -21.58 -15.43
CA ILE A 393 -12.62 -21.83 -14.00
C ILE A 393 -11.40 -22.52 -13.38
N ASP A 394 -10.91 -23.57 -14.03
CA ASP A 394 -9.74 -24.32 -13.57
C ASP A 394 -8.48 -23.48 -13.45
N ARG A 395 -8.29 -22.52 -14.36
CA ARG A 395 -7.18 -21.57 -14.29
C ARG A 395 -7.23 -20.75 -12.98
N ALA A 396 -8.39 -20.18 -12.65
CA ALA A 396 -8.55 -19.39 -11.45
C ALA A 396 -8.40 -20.24 -10.17
N VAL A 397 -9.05 -21.40 -10.13
CA VAL A 397 -8.92 -22.37 -9.01
C VAL A 397 -7.47 -22.79 -8.80
N ARG A 398 -6.73 -23.04 -9.88
CA ARG A 398 -5.30 -23.39 -9.81
C ARG A 398 -4.48 -22.30 -9.11
N HIS A 399 -4.70 -21.02 -9.42
CA HIS A 399 -4.03 -19.91 -8.74
C HIS A 399 -4.34 -19.89 -7.24
N VAL A 400 -5.61 -20.10 -6.87
CA VAL A 400 -6.05 -20.12 -5.46
C VAL A 400 -5.47 -21.32 -4.70
N LEU A 401 -5.52 -22.50 -5.28
CA LEU A 401 -4.94 -23.70 -4.66
C LEU A 401 -3.42 -23.59 -4.52
N GLN A 402 -2.73 -23.04 -5.55
CA GLN A 402 -1.29 -22.83 -5.49
C GLN A 402 -0.94 -21.87 -4.33
N LEU A 403 -1.69 -20.79 -4.17
CA LEU A 403 -1.48 -19.86 -3.05
C LEU A 403 -1.64 -20.56 -1.69
N LYS A 404 -2.66 -21.43 -1.53
CA LYS A 404 -2.86 -22.21 -0.30
C LYS A 404 -1.70 -23.18 -0.01
N TYR A 405 -1.16 -23.82 -1.04
CA TYR A 405 0.05 -24.65 -0.91
C TYR A 405 1.28 -23.81 -0.54
N ASP A 406 1.47 -22.67 -1.20
CA ASP A 406 2.60 -21.76 -0.94
C ASP A 406 2.58 -21.18 0.49
N LEU A 407 1.39 -21.06 1.06
CA LEU A 407 1.19 -20.63 2.46
C LEU A 407 1.30 -21.79 3.47
N GLY A 408 1.47 -23.03 3.00
CA GLY A 408 1.57 -24.20 3.89
C GLY A 408 0.25 -24.61 4.58
N LEU A 409 -0.91 -24.15 4.09
CA LEU A 409 -2.19 -24.37 4.76
C LEU A 409 -2.62 -25.84 4.75
N PHE A 410 -2.14 -26.63 3.79
CA PHE A 410 -2.37 -28.08 3.76
C PHE A 410 -1.50 -28.84 4.78
N ASP A 411 -0.43 -28.23 5.29
CA ASP A 411 0.44 -28.81 6.32
C ASP A 411 -0.05 -28.42 7.72
N ASN A 412 -0.32 -27.12 7.94
CA ASN A 412 -0.88 -26.60 9.20
C ASN A 412 -1.73 -25.34 8.95
N PRO A 413 -3.06 -25.42 8.90
CA PRO A 413 -3.93 -24.28 8.71
C PRO A 413 -4.24 -23.48 9.99
N TYR A 414 -3.86 -23.99 11.17
CA TYR A 414 -4.25 -23.46 12.48
C TYR A 414 -3.22 -22.47 13.06
N VAL A 415 -3.63 -21.74 14.09
CA VAL A 415 -2.78 -20.83 14.89
C VAL A 415 -2.87 -21.19 16.38
N ASP A 416 -1.87 -20.76 17.14
CA ASP A 416 -1.86 -20.86 18.59
C ASP A 416 -2.64 -19.71 19.20
N GLU A 417 -3.76 -20.01 19.87
CA GLU A 417 -4.66 -19.04 20.47
C GLU A 417 -3.98 -18.21 21.59
N ALA A 418 -3.10 -18.87 22.38
CA ALA A 418 -2.39 -18.19 23.47
C ALA A 418 -1.34 -17.19 22.95
N LEU A 419 -0.72 -17.44 21.79
CA LEU A 419 0.18 -16.47 21.16
C LEU A 419 -0.57 -15.26 20.63
N ALA A 420 -1.80 -15.41 20.12
CA ALA A 420 -2.62 -14.28 19.73
C ALA A 420 -2.88 -13.33 20.91
N GLU A 421 -3.21 -13.86 22.08
CA GLU A 421 -3.45 -13.05 23.29
C GLU A 421 -2.20 -12.31 23.77
N SER A 422 -1.03 -12.93 23.69
CA SER A 422 0.21 -12.36 24.26
C SER A 422 1.01 -11.48 23.31
N GLU A 423 0.86 -11.65 21.98
CA GLU A 423 1.74 -11.07 20.96
C GLU A 423 1.04 -10.07 20.03
N VAL A 424 -0.30 -9.88 20.16
CA VAL A 424 -1.05 -8.87 19.40
C VAL A 424 -1.21 -7.61 20.25
N GLY A 425 -0.97 -6.45 19.64
CA GLY A 425 -1.13 -5.14 20.26
C GLY A 425 -0.19 -4.89 21.44
N THR A 426 1.06 -5.34 21.31
CA THR A 426 2.07 -5.23 22.38
C THR A 426 2.59 -3.81 22.59
N ALA A 427 3.25 -3.55 23.70
CA ALA A 427 3.89 -2.27 23.98
C ALA A 427 5.00 -1.96 22.95
N GLU A 428 5.71 -2.97 22.46
CA GLU A 428 6.73 -2.81 21.41
C GLU A 428 6.08 -2.38 20.08
N SER A 429 4.91 -2.92 19.76
CA SER A 429 4.14 -2.50 18.57
C SER A 429 3.66 -1.05 18.71
N ALA A 430 3.20 -0.64 19.90
CA ALA A 430 2.81 0.76 20.19
C ALA A 430 4.04 1.70 20.09
N GLN A 431 5.20 1.27 20.60
CA GLN A 431 6.44 2.06 20.46
C GLN A 431 6.85 2.24 19.00
N LEU A 432 6.67 1.21 18.16
CA LEU A 432 6.91 1.33 16.72
C LEU A 432 5.88 2.27 16.07
N ALA A 433 4.61 2.22 16.47
CA ALA A 433 3.58 3.16 16.00
C ALA A 433 3.95 4.61 16.35
N LYS A 434 4.48 4.85 17.56
CA LYS A 434 5.03 6.16 17.96
C LYS A 434 6.18 6.58 17.04
N GLN A 435 7.11 5.68 16.72
CA GLN A 435 8.23 6.02 15.83
C GLN A 435 7.74 6.40 14.43
N VAL A 436 6.78 5.64 13.87
CA VAL A 436 6.16 5.99 12.58
C VAL A 436 5.45 7.35 12.66
N ALA A 437 4.73 7.64 13.76
CA ALA A 437 4.06 8.92 13.96
C ALA A 437 5.05 10.10 14.06
N LEU A 438 6.18 9.92 14.76
CA LEU A 438 7.25 10.92 14.84
C LEU A 438 7.83 11.23 13.46
N GLU A 439 8.14 10.20 12.69
CA GLU A 439 8.74 10.37 11.36
C GLU A 439 7.75 10.85 10.30
N SER A 440 6.46 10.65 10.50
CA SER A 440 5.39 11.12 9.61
C SER A 440 5.05 12.61 9.79
N ALA A 441 5.41 13.19 10.93
CA ALA A 441 5.10 14.59 11.24
C ALA A 441 5.87 15.56 10.34
N VAL A 442 5.14 16.42 9.61
CA VAL A 442 5.74 17.40 8.70
C VAL A 442 5.62 18.81 9.29
N LEU A 443 6.76 19.43 9.57
CA LEU A 443 6.86 20.83 9.96
C LEU A 443 6.87 21.69 8.70
N LEU A 444 5.82 22.52 8.53
CA LEU A 444 5.64 23.36 7.31
C LEU A 444 6.09 24.80 7.49
N LYS A 445 6.05 25.31 8.71
CA LYS A 445 6.52 26.64 9.09
C LYS A 445 7.00 26.65 10.53
N ASN A 446 8.06 27.43 10.82
CA ASN A 446 8.53 27.70 12.19
C ASN A 446 9.25 29.05 12.24
N ASP A 447 8.64 30.02 12.88
CA ASP A 447 9.21 31.36 13.11
C ASP A 447 10.13 31.42 14.37
N GLY A 448 10.58 30.24 14.83
CA GLY A 448 11.46 30.06 15.99
C GLY A 448 10.75 29.82 17.32
N ILE A 449 9.44 29.54 17.31
CA ILE A 449 8.69 29.13 18.52
C ILE A 449 8.98 27.69 18.91
N LEU A 450 9.20 26.81 17.96
CA LEU A 450 9.53 25.41 18.22
C LEU A 450 11.04 25.16 18.07
N PRO A 451 11.62 24.30 18.93
CA PRO A 451 10.98 23.69 20.10
C PRO A 451 10.66 24.70 21.20
N PHE A 452 9.63 24.43 22.02
CA PHE A 452 9.26 25.30 23.13
C PHE A 452 10.42 25.49 24.10
N GLY A 453 10.72 26.74 24.38
CA GLY A 453 11.73 27.11 25.37
C GLY A 453 11.20 27.07 26.82
N GLU A 454 12.12 27.22 27.77
CA GLU A 454 11.79 27.21 29.23
C GLU A 454 10.82 28.30 29.66
N ASN A 455 10.63 29.36 28.84
CA ASN A 455 9.68 30.43 29.07
C ASN A 455 8.22 30.05 28.88
N ILE A 456 7.94 28.96 28.21
CA ILE A 456 6.57 28.42 27.99
C ILE A 456 6.21 27.55 29.19
N LYS A 457 5.41 28.11 30.11
CA LYS A 457 4.96 27.44 31.34
C LYS A 457 3.48 27.09 31.32
N LYS A 458 2.69 27.77 30.49
CA LYS A 458 1.26 27.55 30.33
C LYS A 458 0.92 27.39 28.84
N VAL A 459 0.32 26.27 28.50
CA VAL A 459 -0.10 25.96 27.14
C VAL A 459 -1.63 25.80 27.11
N ALA A 460 -2.30 26.52 26.21
CA ALA A 460 -3.69 26.28 25.89
C ALA A 460 -3.75 25.35 24.67
N VAL A 461 -4.32 24.15 24.83
CA VAL A 461 -4.61 23.21 23.74
C VAL A 461 -6.05 23.41 23.30
N ILE A 462 -6.25 23.77 22.06
CA ILE A 462 -7.55 24.21 21.53
C ILE A 462 -7.83 23.50 20.22
N GLY A 463 -9.07 23.14 19.98
CA GLY A 463 -9.54 22.62 18.69
C GLY A 463 -10.28 21.31 18.78
N PRO A 464 -11.07 20.99 17.72
CA PRO A 464 -11.92 19.79 17.67
C PRO A 464 -11.13 18.47 17.69
N ASN A 465 -9.90 18.48 17.17
CA ASN A 465 -9.06 17.30 17.05
C ASN A 465 -8.04 17.16 18.20
N ALA A 466 -8.15 18.00 19.23
CA ALA A 466 -7.20 17.96 20.34
C ALA A 466 -7.47 16.82 21.33
N ASP A 467 -8.74 16.46 21.54
CA ASP A 467 -9.19 15.48 22.54
C ASP A 467 -10.28 14.55 21.96
N ASN A 468 -10.00 13.96 20.82
CA ASN A 468 -10.86 12.95 20.19
C ASN A 468 -10.00 11.88 19.53
N MET A 469 -9.94 10.70 20.15
CA MET A 469 -9.07 9.61 19.70
C MET A 469 -9.41 9.15 18.27
N TYR A 470 -10.69 9.09 17.90
CA TYR A 470 -11.08 8.62 16.59
C TYR A 470 -10.76 9.61 15.46
N ASN A 471 -10.69 10.92 15.75
CA ASN A 471 -10.30 11.92 14.75
C ASN A 471 -8.82 11.81 14.33
N GLN A 472 -7.98 11.09 15.09
CA GLN A 472 -6.57 10.90 14.78
C GLN A 472 -6.22 9.52 14.22
N LEU A 473 -7.16 8.56 14.25
CA LEU A 473 -6.89 7.17 13.88
C LEU A 473 -7.04 6.91 12.36
N GLY A 474 -7.94 7.62 11.69
CA GLY A 474 -8.21 7.42 10.26
C GLY A 474 -9.31 6.39 9.99
N ASP A 475 -9.67 6.23 8.72
CA ASP A 475 -10.60 5.20 8.26
C ASP A 475 -9.97 3.79 8.35
N TYR A 476 -10.77 2.75 8.23
CA TYR A 476 -10.33 1.35 8.37
C TYR A 476 -9.69 1.03 9.73
N THR A 477 -10.18 1.66 10.78
CA THR A 477 -9.76 1.42 12.18
C THR A 477 -10.86 0.69 12.94
N ALA A 478 -10.49 -0.38 13.65
CA ALA A 478 -11.39 -1.04 14.58
C ALA A 478 -11.62 -0.19 15.83
N PRO A 479 -12.72 -0.39 16.59
CA PRO A 479 -12.93 0.25 17.88
C PRO A 479 -11.75 -0.02 18.81
N GLN A 480 -11.28 1.05 19.47
CA GLN A 480 -10.14 1.03 20.35
C GLN A 480 -10.56 1.20 21.82
N ASP A 481 -9.81 0.55 22.71
CA ASP A 481 -9.83 0.88 24.12
C ASP A 481 -9.21 2.26 24.30
N PRO A 482 -9.90 3.22 24.99
CA PRO A 482 -9.35 4.55 25.22
C PRO A 482 -7.96 4.58 25.86
N ASP A 483 -7.67 3.64 26.77
CA ASP A 483 -6.37 3.55 27.44
C ASP A 483 -5.20 3.17 26.48
N ARG A 484 -5.50 2.82 25.24
CA ARG A 484 -4.49 2.45 24.23
C ARG A 484 -4.18 3.55 23.21
N VAL A 485 -4.91 4.65 23.25
CA VAL A 485 -4.74 5.76 22.29
C VAL A 485 -4.39 7.03 23.05
N VAL A 486 -3.27 7.64 22.69
CA VAL A 486 -2.83 8.90 23.33
C VAL A 486 -3.30 10.06 22.45
N THR A 487 -4.30 10.81 22.94
CA THR A 487 -4.80 12.02 22.26
C THR A 487 -3.78 13.15 22.30
N MET A 488 -3.95 14.18 21.46
CA MET A 488 -3.00 15.30 21.40
C MET A 488 -2.85 15.98 22.74
N ILE A 489 -3.96 16.19 23.46
CA ILE A 489 -3.92 16.81 24.78
C ILE A 489 -3.30 15.91 25.85
N GLU A 490 -3.57 14.60 25.81
CA GLU A 490 -2.98 13.65 26.77
C GLU A 490 -1.46 13.62 26.62
N GLY A 491 -0.94 13.47 25.40
CA GLY A 491 0.50 13.48 25.14
C GLY A 491 1.18 14.77 25.64
N ILE A 492 0.53 15.93 25.42
CA ILE A 492 1.04 17.21 25.90
C ILE A 492 1.02 17.30 27.44
N ARG A 493 -0.02 16.79 28.12
CA ARG A 493 -0.12 16.73 29.58
C ARG A 493 0.90 15.80 30.18
N ASP A 494 1.03 14.62 29.64
CA ASP A 494 1.93 13.56 30.14
C ASP A 494 3.39 13.96 30.05
N LYS A 495 3.74 14.86 29.11
CA LYS A 495 5.06 15.46 29.04
C LYS A 495 5.45 16.23 30.31
N GLY A 496 4.50 16.78 31.04
CA GLY A 496 4.69 17.43 32.34
C GLY A 496 5.59 18.66 32.31
N ARG A 497 5.80 19.32 31.17
CA ARG A 497 6.70 20.46 31.00
C ARG A 497 5.98 21.82 31.14
N ALA A 498 4.66 21.85 31.08
CA ALA A 498 3.83 23.05 31.20
C ALA A 498 2.48 22.75 31.87
N GLU A 499 1.85 23.78 32.46
CA GLU A 499 0.44 23.74 32.86
C GLU A 499 -0.43 23.73 31.59
N VAL A 500 -1.31 22.73 31.41
CA VAL A 500 -2.12 22.56 30.21
C VAL A 500 -3.59 22.84 30.49
N THR A 501 -4.17 23.78 29.76
CA THR A 501 -5.61 24.06 29.71
C THR A 501 -6.19 23.63 28.37
N TYR A 502 -7.47 23.26 28.35
CA TYR A 502 -8.14 22.74 27.15
C TYR A 502 -9.48 23.40 26.89
N ALA A 503 -9.78 23.65 25.61
CA ALA A 503 -11.11 23.94 25.12
C ALA A 503 -11.29 23.35 23.71
N LYS A 504 -12.40 22.68 23.48
CA LYS A 504 -12.76 22.17 22.12
C LYS A 504 -12.89 23.32 21.12
N GLY A 505 -13.45 24.44 21.52
CA GLY A 505 -13.70 25.63 20.72
C GLY A 505 -14.83 25.47 19.69
N CYS A 506 -14.82 24.40 18.89
CA CYS A 506 -15.89 24.03 17.97
C CYS A 506 -15.83 22.54 17.60
N ALA A 507 -16.86 22.00 16.97
CA ALA A 507 -16.80 20.70 16.30
C ALA A 507 -16.13 20.80 14.94
N VAL A 508 -15.82 19.65 14.31
CA VAL A 508 -15.27 19.63 12.94
C VAL A 508 -16.29 20.17 11.94
N ARG A 509 -17.55 19.77 12.05
CA ARG A 509 -18.62 20.15 11.12
C ARG A 509 -19.81 20.87 11.75
N ASP A 510 -20.25 20.50 12.96
CA ASP A 510 -21.47 21.07 13.56
C ASP A 510 -21.22 22.52 14.03
N GLU A 511 -21.82 23.47 13.32
CA GLU A 511 -21.73 24.89 13.66
C GLU A 511 -22.44 25.25 14.97
N ASN A 512 -23.32 24.40 15.49
CA ASN A 512 -24.02 24.62 16.75
C ASN A 512 -23.22 24.12 17.96
N ASP A 513 -22.26 23.23 17.76
CA ASP A 513 -21.36 22.74 18.81
C ASP A 513 -20.09 23.58 18.82
N ALA A 514 -20.20 24.80 19.35
CA ALA A 514 -19.08 25.74 19.43
C ALA A 514 -19.13 26.58 20.71
N ASP A 515 -17.96 26.66 21.39
CA ASP A 515 -17.69 27.57 22.53
C ASP A 515 -16.36 28.28 22.28
N ILE A 516 -16.35 29.18 21.27
CA ILE A 516 -15.16 29.94 20.89
C ILE A 516 -14.75 30.92 21.99
N GLU A 517 -15.69 31.45 22.81
CA GLU A 517 -15.39 32.37 23.87
C GLU A 517 -14.56 31.72 24.98
N GLU A 518 -14.86 30.50 25.37
CA GLU A 518 -14.04 29.72 26.31
C GLU A 518 -12.63 29.47 25.73
N ALA A 519 -12.52 29.10 24.47
CA ALA A 519 -11.23 28.93 23.78
C ALA A 519 -10.40 30.22 23.82
N VAL A 520 -11.01 31.38 23.54
CA VAL A 520 -10.36 32.71 23.62
C VAL A 520 -9.95 33.02 25.05
N ARG A 521 -10.79 32.69 26.06
CA ARG A 521 -10.50 32.93 27.45
C ARG A 521 -9.25 32.20 27.95
N ILE A 522 -9.14 30.90 27.64
CA ILE A 522 -7.95 30.12 28.04
C ILE A 522 -6.71 30.53 27.27
N ALA A 523 -6.84 30.81 25.95
CA ALA A 523 -5.74 31.27 25.13
C ALA A 523 -5.09 32.58 25.66
N LYS A 524 -5.89 33.53 26.11
CA LYS A 524 -5.39 34.76 26.72
C LYS A 524 -4.55 34.52 27.97
N ALA A 525 -4.88 33.49 28.75
CA ALA A 525 -4.20 33.15 29.99
C ALA A 525 -2.92 32.31 29.79
N ALA A 526 -2.69 31.79 28.60
CA ALA A 526 -1.56 30.93 28.26
C ALA A 526 -0.34 31.74 27.79
N ASP A 527 0.83 31.11 27.81
CA ASP A 527 2.07 31.63 27.20
C ASP A 527 2.12 31.32 25.71
N ALA A 528 1.60 30.13 25.29
CA ALA A 528 1.46 29.70 23.92
C ALA A 528 0.17 28.89 23.71
N VAL A 529 -0.30 28.84 22.49
CA VAL A 529 -1.46 28.04 22.06
C VAL A 529 -1.02 26.93 21.12
N VAL A 530 -1.50 25.72 21.35
CA VAL A 530 -1.48 24.61 20.39
C VAL A 530 -2.88 24.46 19.83
N LEU A 531 -3.07 24.87 18.60
CA LEU A 531 -4.37 24.89 17.91
C LEU A 531 -4.48 23.69 16.98
N VAL A 532 -5.32 22.71 17.33
CA VAL A 532 -5.45 21.44 16.63
C VAL A 532 -6.75 21.41 15.83
N VAL A 533 -6.62 21.55 14.52
CA VAL A 533 -7.74 21.66 13.56
C VAL A 533 -7.62 20.63 12.45
N GLY A 534 -8.61 20.56 11.58
CA GLY A 534 -8.53 19.69 10.37
C GLY A 534 -9.83 18.97 10.09
N GLY A 535 -9.69 17.69 9.76
CA GLY A 535 -10.79 16.82 9.39
C GLY A 535 -10.90 15.59 10.29
N SER A 536 -11.76 14.67 9.88
CA SER A 536 -11.98 13.38 10.51
C SER A 536 -12.52 12.37 9.51
N SER A 537 -12.08 11.13 9.62
CA SER A 537 -12.71 9.97 8.97
C SER A 537 -13.34 9.01 9.99
N ALA A 538 -13.58 9.51 11.21
CA ALA A 538 -14.15 8.74 12.29
C ALA A 538 -15.60 8.34 11.99
N ARG A 539 -15.81 7.07 11.72
CA ARG A 539 -17.13 6.46 11.53
C ARG A 539 -17.87 6.39 12.85
N ASP A 540 -19.17 6.64 12.85
CA ASP A 540 -20.02 6.46 14.04
C ASP A 540 -21.16 5.47 13.78
N PHE A 541 -21.82 4.99 14.85
CA PHE A 541 -22.91 4.00 14.75
C PHE A 541 -24.23 4.57 14.24
N LYS A 542 -24.28 5.87 13.91
CA LYS A 542 -25.45 6.52 13.30
C LYS A 542 -25.26 6.75 11.80
N THR A 543 -24.03 6.70 11.31
CA THR A 543 -23.70 6.79 9.88
C THR A 543 -24.35 5.65 9.13
N SER A 544 -24.95 5.94 7.98
CA SER A 544 -25.47 4.94 7.04
C SER A 544 -24.34 4.46 6.11
N TYR A 545 -24.43 3.22 5.66
CA TYR A 545 -23.39 2.61 4.83
C TYR A 545 -24.00 1.95 3.59
N GLU A 546 -23.29 1.99 2.47
CA GLU A 546 -23.57 1.19 1.28
C GLU A 546 -23.27 -0.29 1.54
N GLU A 547 -23.72 -1.16 0.62
CA GLU A 547 -23.39 -2.59 0.67
C GLU A 547 -21.86 -2.87 0.59
N THR A 548 -21.11 -1.94 0.03
CA THR A 548 -19.63 -1.98 -0.04
C THR A 548 -18.94 -1.51 1.24
N GLY A 549 -19.71 -0.99 2.22
CA GLY A 549 -19.16 -0.42 3.44
C GLY A 549 -18.69 1.02 3.30
N ALA A 550 -18.86 1.64 2.14
CA ALA A 550 -18.64 3.07 1.98
C ALA A 550 -19.69 3.86 2.77
N ALA A 551 -19.27 4.92 3.44
CA ALA A 551 -20.18 5.74 4.24
C ALA A 551 -21.05 6.62 3.33
N ILE A 552 -22.33 6.74 3.66
CA ILE A 552 -23.29 7.56 2.92
C ILE A 552 -23.40 8.92 3.58
N VAL A 553 -23.28 9.98 2.77
CA VAL A 553 -23.57 11.34 3.21
C VAL A 553 -25.08 11.53 3.26
N ASP A 554 -25.65 11.50 4.45
CA ASP A 554 -27.08 11.65 4.72
C ASP A 554 -27.39 12.83 5.65
N GLU A 555 -28.59 12.87 6.24
CA GLU A 555 -29.01 13.94 7.17
C GLU A 555 -28.27 13.89 8.51
N HIS A 556 -27.65 12.77 8.87
CA HIS A 556 -26.86 12.63 10.08
C HIS A 556 -25.54 13.42 9.97
N LEU A 557 -25.37 14.39 10.84
CA LEU A 557 -24.18 15.22 10.88
C LEU A 557 -23.11 14.59 11.79
N SER A 558 -22.23 13.77 11.21
CA SER A 558 -21.02 13.28 11.85
C SER A 558 -19.86 14.27 11.69
N ASP A 559 -18.76 14.06 12.41
CA ASP A 559 -17.52 14.84 12.21
C ASP A 559 -16.74 14.43 10.95
N MET A 560 -17.17 13.37 10.23
CA MET A 560 -16.50 12.91 9.02
C MET A 560 -16.46 13.98 7.93
N ASP A 561 -15.26 14.23 7.40
CA ASP A 561 -15.01 15.04 6.21
C ASP A 561 -14.11 14.30 5.20
N CYS A 562 -13.61 13.13 5.58
CA CYS A 562 -12.77 12.22 4.82
C CYS A 562 -13.22 10.77 5.10
N GLY A 563 -12.54 9.78 4.53
CA GLY A 563 -12.91 8.38 4.60
C GLY A 563 -13.84 7.96 3.45
N GLU A 564 -13.85 6.67 3.14
CA GLU A 564 -14.53 6.14 1.96
C GLU A 564 -16.00 6.55 1.88
N GLY A 565 -16.37 7.23 0.78
CA GLY A 565 -17.71 7.79 0.52
C GLY A 565 -17.85 9.28 0.83
N TYR A 566 -16.95 9.91 1.58
CA TYR A 566 -17.01 11.33 1.94
C TYR A 566 -16.16 12.20 1.01
N ASP A 567 -16.57 12.27 -0.26
CA ASP A 567 -15.94 13.16 -1.26
C ASP A 567 -16.27 14.62 -1.01
N ARG A 568 -15.39 15.52 -1.43
CA ARG A 568 -15.54 16.95 -1.18
C ARG A 568 -15.46 17.79 -2.46
N SER A 569 -16.28 18.84 -2.52
CA SER A 569 -16.23 19.86 -3.56
C SER A 569 -15.33 21.05 -3.21
N THR A 570 -14.84 21.12 -1.98
CA THR A 570 -13.97 22.20 -1.46
C THR A 570 -12.90 21.61 -0.53
N LEU A 571 -11.78 22.32 -0.38
CA LEU A 571 -10.71 21.93 0.52
C LEU A 571 -10.68 22.79 1.81
N LYS A 572 -11.65 23.69 2.02
CA LYS A 572 -11.72 24.52 3.21
C LYS A 572 -12.02 23.71 4.47
N LEU A 573 -11.56 24.18 5.62
CA LEU A 573 -12.02 23.67 6.90
C LEU A 573 -13.55 23.83 7.02
N LEU A 574 -14.20 22.82 7.60
CA LEU A 574 -15.66 22.81 7.80
C LEU A 574 -16.04 23.40 9.16
N GLY A 575 -17.35 23.60 9.35
CA GLY A 575 -17.88 24.17 10.59
C GLY A 575 -17.35 25.57 10.89
N LYS A 576 -17.09 25.83 12.18
CA LYS A 576 -16.55 27.11 12.66
C LYS A 576 -15.05 27.12 12.90
N GLN A 577 -14.31 26.19 12.34
CA GLN A 577 -12.86 26.08 12.57
C GLN A 577 -12.11 27.33 12.09
N GLU A 578 -12.45 27.90 10.94
CA GLU A 578 -11.83 29.14 10.44
C GLU A 578 -12.14 30.34 11.33
N GLU A 579 -13.38 30.46 11.86
CA GLU A 579 -13.75 31.49 12.85
C GLU A 579 -12.94 31.32 14.15
N LEU A 580 -12.81 30.07 14.63
CA LEU A 580 -11.97 29.77 15.79
C LEU A 580 -10.53 30.22 15.57
N MET A 581 -9.92 29.88 14.44
CA MET A 581 -8.56 30.28 14.08
C MET A 581 -8.41 31.81 14.05
N GLN A 582 -9.34 32.51 13.40
CA GLN A 582 -9.34 34.00 13.34
C GLN A 582 -9.37 34.61 14.75
N ARG A 583 -10.22 34.10 15.64
CA ARG A 583 -10.36 34.60 17.02
C ARG A 583 -9.12 34.29 17.86
N ILE A 584 -8.47 33.15 17.67
CA ILE A 584 -7.25 32.77 18.39
C ILE A 584 -6.06 33.60 17.95
N TYR A 585 -5.82 33.73 16.64
CA TYR A 585 -4.69 34.54 16.13
C TYR A 585 -4.83 36.02 16.50
N ALA A 586 -6.04 36.55 16.56
CA ALA A 586 -6.29 37.94 16.98
C ALA A 586 -5.87 38.27 18.44
N ILE A 587 -5.60 37.25 19.24
CA ILE A 587 -5.13 37.42 20.62
C ILE A 587 -3.67 37.93 20.67
N GLY A 588 -2.88 37.59 19.62
CA GLY A 588 -1.47 37.97 19.51
C GLY A 588 -0.52 37.15 20.39
N LYS A 589 -0.93 36.00 20.89
CA LYS A 589 -0.06 35.00 21.54
C LYS A 589 0.64 34.12 20.50
N PRO A 590 1.80 33.53 20.81
CA PRO A 590 2.39 32.52 19.95
C PRO A 590 1.43 31.35 19.74
N VAL A 591 1.20 30.98 18.46
CA VAL A 591 0.31 29.89 18.09
C VAL A 591 1.07 28.86 17.25
N VAL A 592 1.04 27.61 17.69
CA VAL A 592 1.42 26.42 16.94
C VAL A 592 0.15 25.78 16.40
N THR A 593 -0.03 25.78 15.08
CA THR A 593 -1.20 25.16 14.45
C THR A 593 -0.85 23.78 13.94
N VAL A 594 -1.67 22.80 14.29
CA VAL A 594 -1.52 21.38 13.95
C VAL A 594 -2.74 20.94 13.16
N TYR A 595 -2.51 20.48 11.94
CA TYR A 595 -3.55 19.87 11.09
C TYR A 595 -3.58 18.36 11.29
N ILE A 596 -4.72 17.83 11.70
CA ILE A 596 -5.06 16.42 11.68
C ILE A 596 -6.00 16.24 10.50
N GLN A 597 -5.57 15.54 9.44
CA GLN A 597 -6.30 15.54 8.17
C GLN A 597 -5.99 14.30 7.31
N GLY A 598 -6.97 13.83 6.57
CA GLY A 598 -6.83 12.71 5.63
C GLY A 598 -6.53 13.14 4.19
N ARG A 599 -6.63 14.44 3.89
CA ARG A 599 -6.40 15.05 2.57
C ARG A 599 -5.75 16.41 2.73
N PRO A 600 -5.07 16.93 1.69
CA PRO A 600 -4.61 18.32 1.68
C PRO A 600 -5.77 19.30 1.84
N LEU A 601 -5.97 19.84 3.03
CA LEU A 601 -6.94 20.91 3.29
C LEU A 601 -6.32 22.28 3.02
N ASP A 602 -7.16 23.32 2.93
CA ASP A 602 -6.71 24.71 2.78
C ASP A 602 -5.93 25.16 4.02
N MET A 603 -4.67 25.50 3.84
CA MET A 603 -3.77 25.96 4.89
C MET A 603 -3.30 27.41 4.69
N ASN A 604 -3.82 28.15 3.71
CA ASN A 604 -3.33 29.49 3.40
C ASN A 604 -3.35 30.41 4.63
N PHE A 605 -4.49 30.45 5.33
CA PHE A 605 -4.64 31.33 6.50
C PHE A 605 -3.70 30.91 7.65
N ALA A 606 -3.55 29.63 7.90
CA ALA A 606 -2.61 29.12 8.91
C ALA A 606 -1.16 29.39 8.51
N ALA A 607 -0.79 29.24 7.25
CA ALA A 607 0.56 29.51 6.77
C ALA A 607 0.97 30.98 6.95
N GLU A 608 0.01 31.92 6.84
CA GLU A 608 0.26 33.33 7.10
C GLU A 608 0.35 33.63 8.58
N GLN A 609 -0.58 33.17 9.39
CA GLN A 609 -0.82 33.64 10.76
C GLN A 609 -0.11 32.86 11.86
N SER A 610 0.14 31.54 11.65
CA SER A 610 0.78 30.70 12.66
C SER A 610 2.24 31.04 12.86
N ASN A 611 2.75 30.93 14.10
CA ASN A 611 4.19 30.97 14.40
C ASN A 611 4.87 29.65 14.04
N ALA A 612 4.16 28.53 14.18
CA ALA A 612 4.56 27.26 13.62
C ALA A 612 3.35 26.52 13.05
N LEU A 613 3.55 25.76 11.96
CA LEU A 613 2.51 24.99 11.29
C LEU A 613 3.01 23.58 11.04
N LEU A 614 2.23 22.60 11.50
CA LEU A 614 2.50 21.18 11.28
C LEU A 614 1.30 20.49 10.62
N THR A 615 1.55 19.43 9.89
CA THR A 615 0.56 18.38 9.60
C THR A 615 1.04 17.06 10.14
N LEU A 616 0.17 16.35 10.85
CA LEU A 616 0.42 15.00 11.33
C LEU A 616 -0.38 13.95 10.54
N TRP A 617 -1.17 14.39 9.57
CA TRP A 617 -2.16 13.54 8.90
C TRP A 617 -3.10 12.90 9.94
N TYR A 618 -3.43 11.63 9.80
CA TYR A 618 -3.99 10.82 10.88
C TYR A 618 -2.86 9.98 11.47
N PRO A 619 -2.31 10.37 12.62
CA PRO A 619 -1.04 9.83 13.13
C PRO A 619 -1.16 8.50 13.89
N GLY A 620 -2.35 7.89 13.94
CA GLY A 620 -2.56 6.63 14.65
C GLY A 620 -2.58 6.78 16.18
N MET A 621 -2.42 5.63 16.87
CA MET A 621 -2.65 5.54 18.31
C MET A 621 -1.70 6.35 19.19
N GLU A 622 -0.50 6.67 18.71
CA GLU A 622 0.54 7.39 19.46
C GLU A 622 0.75 8.84 18.99
N GLY A 623 -0.24 9.37 18.26
CA GLY A 623 -0.15 10.73 17.71
C GLY A 623 0.11 11.83 18.74
N GLY A 624 -0.52 11.74 19.92
CA GLY A 624 -0.33 12.71 21.02
C GLY A 624 1.07 12.64 21.62
N SER A 625 1.59 11.43 21.84
CA SER A 625 2.97 11.23 22.31
C SER A 625 3.99 11.81 21.33
N ALA A 626 3.79 11.58 20.02
CA ALA A 626 4.66 12.11 18.97
C ALA A 626 4.62 13.63 18.90
N LEU A 627 3.41 14.25 18.92
CA LEU A 627 3.27 15.70 18.93
C LEU A 627 4.01 16.31 20.14
N ALA A 628 3.84 15.74 21.32
CA ALA A 628 4.48 16.22 22.53
C ALA A 628 6.02 16.21 22.42
N ASP A 629 6.61 15.11 21.91
CA ASP A 629 8.06 15.03 21.70
C ASP A 629 8.57 16.11 20.74
N ILE A 630 7.83 16.39 19.67
CA ILE A 630 8.15 17.44 18.70
C ILE A 630 8.06 18.82 19.37
N LEU A 631 6.96 19.15 20.06
CA LEU A 631 6.74 20.45 20.65
C LEU A 631 7.89 20.88 21.60
N TRP A 632 8.45 19.94 22.35
CA TRP A 632 9.55 20.22 23.29
C TRP A 632 10.95 19.85 22.80
N GLY A 633 11.09 19.41 21.53
CA GLY A 633 12.36 19.12 20.89
C GLY A 633 13.05 17.84 21.35
N ASP A 634 12.31 16.91 21.95
CA ASP A 634 12.81 15.57 22.24
C ASP A 634 12.90 14.75 20.95
N TYR A 635 12.20 15.18 19.91
CA TYR A 635 12.36 14.74 18.54
C TYR A 635 12.44 15.94 17.57
N ASN A 636 13.41 15.91 16.66
CA ASN A 636 13.57 16.89 15.61
C ASN A 636 12.81 16.43 14.36
N PRO A 637 11.70 17.10 13.92
CA PRO A 637 10.90 16.64 12.80
C PRO A 637 11.70 16.61 11.49
N ALA A 638 11.48 15.57 10.70
CA ALA A 638 12.11 15.37 9.40
C ALA A 638 11.16 14.76 8.36
N GLY A 639 9.87 14.68 8.66
CA GLY A 639 8.85 14.25 7.69
C GLY A 639 8.79 15.17 6.48
N ARG A 640 8.42 14.61 5.33
CA ARG A 640 8.29 15.34 4.07
C ARG A 640 6.93 15.06 3.43
N LEU A 641 6.32 16.09 2.82
CA LEU A 641 5.03 15.96 2.15
C LEU A 641 5.10 14.93 1.00
N PRO A 642 4.27 13.90 1.00
CA PRO A 642 4.16 12.95 -0.10
C PRO A 642 3.17 13.42 -1.18
N ILE A 643 2.54 14.57 -0.96
CA ILE A 643 1.56 15.20 -1.84
C ILE A 643 1.68 16.70 -1.73
N SER A 644 1.52 17.40 -2.86
CA SER A 644 1.48 18.86 -2.92
C SER A 644 0.23 19.41 -2.21
N ILE A 645 0.39 20.49 -1.43
CA ILE A 645 -0.74 21.19 -0.80
C ILE A 645 -1.21 22.31 -1.73
N PRO A 646 -2.42 22.25 -2.32
CA PRO A 646 -2.90 23.30 -3.23
C PRO A 646 -3.20 24.60 -2.48
N ARG A 647 -3.21 25.73 -3.21
CA ARG A 647 -3.67 27.03 -2.69
C ARG A 647 -5.18 27.12 -2.69
N SER A 648 -5.81 26.51 -3.68
CA SER A 648 -7.25 26.47 -3.82
C SER A 648 -7.72 25.20 -4.52
N VAL A 649 -9.00 24.88 -4.41
CA VAL A 649 -9.59 23.77 -5.17
C VAL A 649 -9.55 24.04 -6.69
N GLY A 650 -9.42 25.31 -7.11
CA GLY A 650 -9.27 25.68 -8.52
C GLY A 650 -7.97 25.24 -9.16
N GLN A 651 -6.92 24.96 -8.36
CA GLN A 651 -5.64 24.44 -8.86
C GLN A 651 -5.68 22.93 -9.18
N VAL A 652 -6.67 22.20 -8.67
CA VAL A 652 -6.70 20.73 -8.78
C VAL A 652 -6.94 20.27 -10.22
N PRO A 653 -6.13 19.34 -10.74
CA PRO A 653 -4.99 18.69 -10.09
C PRO A 653 -3.71 19.54 -10.10
N VAL A 654 -3.02 19.61 -8.96
CA VAL A 654 -1.68 20.21 -8.84
C VAL A 654 -0.73 19.18 -8.23
N TYR A 655 0.37 18.89 -8.93
CA TYR A 655 1.38 17.91 -8.50
C TYR A 655 2.75 18.27 -9.05
N TYR A 656 3.82 17.88 -8.37
CA TYR A 656 5.18 18.35 -8.63
C TYR A 656 5.72 18.03 -10.01
N SER A 657 5.29 16.89 -10.60
CA SER A 657 5.75 16.42 -11.91
C SER A 657 4.96 17.00 -13.10
N GLN A 658 3.95 17.82 -12.82
CA GLN A 658 3.13 18.46 -13.85
C GLN A 658 3.99 19.28 -14.81
N PRO A 659 3.77 19.24 -16.13
CA PRO A 659 4.40 20.16 -17.06
C PRO A 659 4.13 21.62 -16.67
N GLN A 660 5.14 22.48 -16.83
CA GLN A 660 5.03 23.88 -16.44
C GLN A 660 3.90 24.59 -17.19
N THR A 661 3.09 25.32 -16.44
CA THR A 661 2.03 26.21 -16.91
C THR A 661 2.28 27.63 -16.41
N GLY A 662 1.60 28.62 -16.97
CA GLY A 662 1.58 30.00 -16.43
C GLY A 662 0.72 30.09 -15.17
N ASP A 663 0.90 31.19 -14.41
CA ASP A 663 0.06 31.48 -13.26
C ASP A 663 -1.40 31.77 -13.68
N TYR A 664 -2.33 31.55 -12.76
CA TYR A 664 -3.71 32.02 -12.89
C TYR A 664 -3.77 33.56 -12.77
N VAL A 665 -4.88 34.16 -13.10
CA VAL A 665 -5.08 35.60 -12.97
C VAL A 665 -4.99 36.05 -11.50
N GLU A 666 -5.59 35.23 -10.60
CA GLU A 666 -5.76 35.56 -9.19
C GLU A 666 -4.74 34.88 -8.28
N GLU A 667 -4.08 33.80 -8.72
CA GLU A 667 -3.15 33.07 -7.88
C GLU A 667 -2.00 32.42 -8.68
N SER A 668 -0.94 32.03 -7.97
CA SER A 668 0.18 31.30 -8.56
C SER A 668 -0.21 29.88 -8.94
N ALA A 669 0.31 29.37 -10.06
CA ALA A 669 0.19 27.96 -10.44
C ALA A 669 0.98 27.00 -9.53
N LYS A 670 1.91 27.54 -8.69
CA LYS A 670 2.65 26.73 -7.73
C LYS A 670 1.77 26.36 -6.53
N PRO A 671 1.88 25.14 -5.99
CA PRO A 671 1.18 24.78 -4.77
C PRO A 671 1.59 25.69 -3.59
N LEU A 672 0.83 25.67 -2.51
CA LEU A 672 1.17 26.35 -1.26
C LEU A 672 2.44 25.73 -0.66
N PHE A 673 2.46 24.40 -0.55
CA PHE A 673 3.63 23.61 -0.17
C PHE A 673 3.86 22.51 -1.20
N PRO A 674 5.07 22.41 -1.78
CA PRO A 674 5.34 21.42 -2.82
C PRO A 674 5.60 20.03 -2.26
N PHE A 675 5.46 19.01 -3.09
CA PHE A 675 5.89 17.63 -2.81
C PHE A 675 7.34 17.58 -2.30
N GLY A 676 7.58 16.74 -1.32
CA GLY A 676 8.89 16.57 -0.68
C GLY A 676 9.24 17.65 0.34
N TYR A 677 8.43 18.70 0.50
CA TYR A 677 8.70 19.80 1.42
C TYR A 677 8.48 19.41 2.89
N GLY A 678 9.34 19.90 3.76
CA GLY A 678 9.28 19.82 5.21
C GLY A 678 10.50 20.47 5.82
N LEU A 679 10.34 21.05 7.00
CA LEU A 679 11.40 21.73 7.77
C LEU A 679 11.94 20.81 8.87
N SER A 680 13.08 21.19 9.41
CA SER A 680 13.74 20.59 10.57
C SER A 680 14.13 21.70 11.55
N TYR A 681 14.45 21.35 12.80
CA TYR A 681 15.07 22.29 13.77
C TYR A 681 16.54 22.58 13.48
N THR A 682 17.11 21.87 12.49
CA THR A 682 18.46 22.11 11.99
C THR A 682 18.42 22.48 10.50
N GLN A 683 19.60 22.77 9.92
CA GLN A 683 19.74 23.16 8.53
C GLN A 683 20.81 22.33 7.85
N PHE A 684 20.60 22.00 6.57
CA PHE A 684 21.51 21.22 5.77
C PHE A 684 21.99 21.99 4.54
N GLU A 685 23.28 21.85 4.23
CA GLU A 685 23.93 22.43 3.06
C GLU A 685 24.34 21.30 2.11
N TYR A 686 24.01 21.46 0.83
CA TYR A 686 24.35 20.51 -0.24
C TYR A 686 25.54 21.05 -1.04
N SER A 687 26.55 20.20 -1.30
CA SER A 687 27.76 20.56 -2.03
C SER A 687 28.31 19.41 -2.87
N ASP A 688 29.27 19.72 -3.74
CA ASP A 688 30.13 18.77 -4.46
C ASP A 688 29.39 17.75 -5.34
N LEU A 689 28.33 18.17 -6.03
CA LEU A 689 27.60 17.31 -6.96
C LEU A 689 28.52 16.80 -8.08
N GLN A 690 28.66 15.49 -8.17
CA GLN A 690 29.45 14.79 -9.19
C GLN A 690 28.57 13.75 -9.88
N ILE A 691 28.70 13.68 -11.21
CA ILE A 691 28.03 12.67 -12.02
C ILE A 691 29.08 11.92 -12.82
N GLU A 692 29.24 10.64 -12.52
CA GLU A 692 30.21 9.78 -13.18
C GLU A 692 29.47 8.78 -14.08
N PRO A 693 29.79 8.67 -15.39
CA PRO A 693 29.29 7.60 -16.23
C PRO A 693 29.72 6.25 -15.62
N ALA A 694 28.81 5.31 -15.50
CA ALA A 694 29.16 3.97 -15.08
C ALA A 694 30.11 3.34 -16.12
N LYS A 695 31.35 3.05 -15.73
CA LYS A 695 32.17 2.13 -16.51
C LYS A 695 31.43 0.81 -16.51
N ALA A 696 31.16 0.23 -17.69
CA ALA A 696 30.54 -1.07 -17.80
C ALA A 696 31.24 -2.05 -16.85
N MET A 697 30.68 -2.22 -15.64
CA MET A 697 31.14 -3.23 -14.70
C MET A 697 30.60 -4.55 -15.24
N SER A 698 31.49 -5.38 -15.78
CA SER A 698 31.19 -6.74 -16.18
C SER A 698 30.90 -7.56 -14.93
N PHE A 699 29.65 -7.54 -14.49
CA PHE A 699 29.17 -8.50 -13.50
C PHE A 699 28.49 -9.66 -14.23
N GLN A 700 28.87 -10.87 -13.89
CA GLN A 700 28.23 -12.09 -14.38
C GLN A 700 26.74 -12.04 -13.99
N ARG A 701 25.87 -12.27 -14.98
CA ARG A 701 24.44 -12.43 -14.81
C ARG A 701 24.16 -13.53 -13.78
N GLY A 702 23.98 -13.16 -12.53
CA GLY A 702 23.29 -13.96 -11.55
C GLY A 702 21.80 -13.76 -11.75
N ASN A 703 21.06 -14.83 -12.07
CA ASN A 703 19.61 -14.83 -12.14
C ASN A 703 19.01 -14.51 -10.77
N VAL A 704 18.88 -13.24 -10.43
CA VAL A 704 18.06 -12.77 -9.31
C VAL A 704 16.97 -11.90 -9.93
N ARG A 705 15.82 -12.51 -10.20
CA ARG A 705 14.59 -11.82 -10.60
C ARG A 705 14.27 -10.78 -9.54
N GLY A 706 14.00 -9.54 -9.94
CA GLY A 706 13.41 -8.49 -9.12
C GLY A 706 14.36 -7.52 -8.41
N ARG A 707 15.67 -7.62 -8.58
CA ARG A 707 16.62 -6.55 -8.21
C ARG A 707 17.09 -5.87 -9.48
N GLU A 708 16.90 -4.55 -9.58
CA GLU A 708 17.61 -3.74 -10.54
C GLU A 708 19.09 -4.10 -10.42
N SER A 709 19.63 -4.73 -11.43
CA SER A 709 20.99 -5.21 -11.37
C SER A 709 21.89 -3.98 -11.52
N MET A 710 22.96 -3.86 -10.70
CA MET A 710 23.98 -2.84 -10.92
C MET A 710 24.61 -2.91 -12.33
N ALA A 711 24.33 -3.96 -13.08
CA ALA A 711 24.73 -4.13 -14.48
C ALA A 711 24.02 -3.15 -15.44
N ASP A 712 22.87 -2.58 -15.05
CA ASP A 712 22.09 -1.65 -15.85
C ASP A 712 22.32 -0.19 -15.46
N THR A 713 23.25 0.08 -14.53
CA THR A 713 23.60 1.42 -14.08
C THR A 713 24.22 2.23 -15.21
N LEU A 714 23.62 3.39 -15.50
CA LEU A 714 24.12 4.34 -16.49
C LEU A 714 25.07 5.36 -15.91
N CYS A 715 24.76 5.87 -14.72
CA CYS A 715 25.62 6.82 -14.03
C CYS A 715 25.47 6.73 -12.51
N LYS A 716 26.54 7.14 -11.84
CA LYS A 716 26.59 7.34 -10.39
C LYS A 716 26.49 8.84 -10.13
N VAL A 717 25.57 9.22 -9.25
CA VAL A 717 25.38 10.59 -8.78
C VAL A 717 25.81 10.65 -7.33
N SER A 718 26.81 11.46 -6.98
CA SER A 718 27.30 11.62 -5.61
C SER A 718 27.42 13.10 -5.25
N PHE A 719 27.19 13.42 -3.97
CA PHE A 719 27.27 14.77 -3.42
C PHE A 719 27.46 14.70 -1.91
N THR A 720 27.80 15.83 -1.30
CA THR A 720 28.03 15.96 0.13
C THR A 720 26.88 16.76 0.76
N ILE A 721 26.42 16.31 1.93
CA ILE A 721 25.48 17.04 2.77
C ILE A 721 26.13 17.32 4.10
N LYS A 722 25.98 18.54 4.59
CA LYS A 722 26.49 18.98 5.88
C LYS A 722 25.37 19.53 6.74
N ASN A 723 25.32 19.12 8.00
CA ASN A 723 24.45 19.74 9.00
C ASN A 723 25.14 21.03 9.49
N ILE A 724 24.61 22.18 9.06
CA ILE A 724 25.13 23.52 9.42
C ILE A 724 24.33 24.20 10.53
N GLY A 725 23.30 23.51 11.05
CA GLY A 725 22.38 24.07 12.05
C GLY A 725 22.82 23.83 13.50
N LEU A 726 21.88 23.87 14.41
CA LEU A 726 22.15 23.94 15.85
C LEU A 726 22.04 22.63 16.60
N CYS A 727 21.41 21.61 16.01
CA CYS A 727 21.19 20.29 16.60
C CYS A 727 21.39 19.18 15.57
N ASP A 728 21.47 17.95 16.05
CA ASP A 728 21.47 16.74 15.22
C ASP A 728 20.11 16.60 14.52
N GLY A 729 20.07 15.97 13.37
CA GLY A 729 18.82 15.77 12.65
C GLY A 729 18.93 14.86 11.46
N ASP A 730 17.76 14.45 10.99
CA ASP A 730 17.62 13.68 9.77
C ASP A 730 17.35 14.62 8.59
N GLU A 731 17.93 14.28 7.44
CA GLU A 731 17.60 14.87 6.16
C GLU A 731 17.02 13.81 5.22
N VAL A 732 15.96 14.16 4.50
CA VAL A 732 15.41 13.37 3.41
C VAL A 732 15.91 13.92 2.09
N VAL A 733 16.96 13.29 1.63
CA VAL A 733 17.61 13.67 0.38
C VAL A 733 16.83 13.14 -0.80
N GLN A 734 16.59 14.00 -1.81
CA GLN A 734 15.74 13.67 -2.96
C GLN A 734 16.52 13.92 -4.25
N LEU A 735 16.47 12.95 -5.17
CA LEU A 735 17.06 13.04 -6.49
C LEU A 735 15.97 13.03 -7.55
N TYR A 736 15.99 14.05 -8.41
CA TYR A 736 15.05 14.23 -9.50
C TYR A 736 15.77 14.23 -10.85
N VAL A 737 15.08 13.71 -11.86
CA VAL A 737 15.53 13.72 -13.25
C VAL A 737 14.50 14.43 -14.12
N ARG A 738 14.98 15.28 -15.03
CA ARG A 738 14.20 15.87 -16.10
C ARG A 738 14.81 15.47 -17.43
N ASP A 739 14.00 14.92 -18.32
CA ASP A 739 14.32 14.82 -19.73
C ASP A 739 14.04 16.18 -20.39
N GLU A 740 15.03 16.74 -21.05
CA GLU A 740 14.88 18.09 -21.64
C GLU A 740 14.08 18.07 -22.94
N VAL A 741 14.16 16.96 -23.70
CA VAL A 741 13.44 16.78 -24.97
C VAL A 741 13.11 15.33 -25.19
N ALA A 742 11.82 14.99 -25.20
CA ALA A 742 11.34 13.64 -25.47
C ALA A 742 10.31 13.61 -26.60
N SER A 743 10.06 12.42 -27.15
CA SER A 743 9.02 12.19 -28.20
C SER A 743 7.59 12.34 -27.67
N VAL A 744 7.42 12.37 -26.34
CA VAL A 744 6.17 12.70 -25.63
C VAL A 744 6.44 13.88 -24.69
N THR A 745 5.43 14.68 -24.35
CA THR A 745 5.62 15.80 -23.41
C THR A 745 6.21 15.29 -22.09
N PRO A 746 7.47 15.66 -21.76
CA PRO A 746 8.12 15.18 -20.56
C PRO A 746 7.49 15.81 -19.31
N ALA A 747 7.58 15.10 -18.19
CA ALA A 747 7.30 15.64 -16.88
C ALA A 747 8.27 16.81 -16.57
N SER A 748 7.85 17.77 -15.75
CA SER A 748 8.75 18.86 -15.29
C SER A 748 10.00 18.32 -14.60
N LYS A 749 9.86 17.22 -13.89
CA LYS A 749 10.88 16.37 -13.27
C LYS A 749 10.21 15.12 -12.68
N LEU A 750 10.97 14.07 -12.45
CA LEU A 750 10.50 12.83 -11.80
C LEU A 750 11.46 12.45 -10.66
N LEU A 751 10.92 12.09 -9.52
CA LEU A 751 11.69 11.49 -8.42
C LEU A 751 12.27 10.15 -8.89
N LYS A 752 13.58 9.96 -8.71
CA LYS A 752 14.32 8.75 -9.11
C LYS A 752 15.22 8.20 -8.01
N GLY A 753 15.26 8.89 -6.89
CA GLY A 753 15.98 8.43 -5.70
C GLY A 753 15.64 9.27 -4.49
N PHE A 754 15.63 8.65 -3.33
CA PHE A 754 15.59 9.34 -2.04
C PHE A 754 16.28 8.50 -0.98
N GLN A 755 16.73 9.16 0.07
CA GLN A 755 17.33 8.52 1.23
C GLN A 755 17.11 9.40 2.47
N ARG A 756 16.62 8.81 3.56
CA ARG A 756 16.63 9.44 4.88
C ARG A 756 17.96 9.15 5.56
N ILE A 757 18.66 10.18 6.01
CA ILE A 757 19.98 10.07 6.64
C ILE A 757 20.05 10.91 7.90
N HIS A 758 20.69 10.36 8.95
CA HIS A 758 20.98 11.10 10.18
C HIS A 758 22.35 11.76 10.08
N ILE A 759 22.43 13.06 10.39
CA ILE A 759 23.68 13.82 10.37
C ILE A 759 23.81 14.62 11.67
N ASN A 760 24.84 14.33 12.46
CA ASN A 760 25.12 15.08 13.69
C ASN A 760 25.48 16.54 13.35
N LYS A 761 25.24 17.43 14.29
CA LYS A 761 25.59 18.85 14.18
C LYS A 761 27.05 19.05 13.78
N GLY A 762 27.25 19.78 12.68
CA GLY A 762 28.56 20.12 12.14
C GLY A 762 29.23 19.04 11.32
N GLU A 763 28.64 17.81 11.25
CA GLU A 763 29.15 16.71 10.45
C GLU A 763 28.70 16.79 8.99
N SER A 764 29.40 16.07 8.13
CA SER A 764 29.09 15.94 6.71
C SER A 764 29.03 14.46 6.34
N GLN A 765 28.13 14.12 5.41
CA GLN A 765 27.99 12.78 4.86
C GLN A 765 27.93 12.83 3.33
N GLN A 766 28.62 11.90 2.67
CA GLN A 766 28.50 11.70 1.23
C GLN A 766 27.31 10.79 0.92
N VAL A 767 26.47 11.22 0.01
CA VAL A 767 25.31 10.45 -0.50
C VAL A 767 25.58 10.03 -1.94
N THR A 768 25.14 8.83 -2.30
CA THR A 768 25.33 8.28 -3.64
C THR A 768 24.03 7.62 -4.12
N PHE A 769 23.64 7.97 -5.33
CA PHE A 769 22.56 7.31 -6.09
C PHE A 769 23.10 6.71 -7.37
N TYR A 770 22.44 5.68 -7.86
CA TYR A 770 22.71 5.05 -9.14
C TYR A 770 21.47 5.16 -10.02
N LEU A 771 21.62 5.75 -11.21
CA LEU A 771 20.55 5.84 -12.19
C LEU A 771 20.71 4.76 -13.23
N THR A 772 19.61 4.08 -13.53
CA THR A 772 19.50 2.99 -14.50
C THR A 772 18.93 3.47 -15.83
N GLU A 773 18.89 2.62 -16.84
CA GLU A 773 18.18 2.90 -18.09
C GLU A 773 16.69 3.18 -17.85
N ARG A 774 16.08 2.46 -16.92
CA ARG A 774 14.66 2.66 -16.58
C ARG A 774 14.38 4.05 -16.02
N ASP A 775 15.31 4.62 -15.25
CA ASP A 775 15.15 5.94 -14.64
C ASP A 775 15.15 7.08 -15.66
N LEU A 776 15.81 6.88 -16.79
CA LEU A 776 15.87 7.84 -17.91
C LEU A 776 14.90 7.49 -19.04
N SER A 777 14.12 6.41 -18.92
CA SER A 777 13.21 5.96 -19.97
C SER A 777 11.92 6.79 -20.00
N VAL A 778 11.42 6.98 -21.22
CA VAL A 778 10.04 7.38 -21.51
C VAL A 778 9.24 6.18 -21.99
N TYR A 779 7.92 6.24 -21.86
CA TYR A 779 7.03 5.23 -22.42
C TYR A 779 6.27 5.81 -23.63
N SER A 780 6.25 5.06 -24.71
CA SER A 780 5.32 5.31 -25.81
C SER A 780 4.63 4.01 -26.22
N LYS A 781 3.39 4.11 -26.71
CA LYS A 781 2.61 2.95 -27.12
C LYS A 781 3.31 2.11 -28.20
N GLU A 782 4.06 2.78 -29.09
CA GLU A 782 4.72 2.15 -30.25
C GLU A 782 5.99 1.41 -29.88
N LYS A 783 6.77 1.93 -28.90
CA LYS A 783 8.10 1.41 -28.55
C LYS A 783 8.17 0.78 -27.16
N GLY A 784 7.12 0.95 -26.32
CA GLY A 784 7.20 0.60 -24.91
C GLY A 784 8.17 1.54 -24.17
N TRP A 785 8.81 1.05 -23.13
CA TRP A 785 9.83 1.77 -22.36
C TRP A 785 11.13 1.84 -23.14
N HIS A 786 11.67 3.04 -23.35
CA HIS A 786 12.92 3.24 -24.07
C HIS A 786 13.58 4.56 -23.66
N VAL A 787 14.91 4.62 -23.75
CA VAL A 787 15.67 5.85 -23.53
C VAL A 787 15.92 6.51 -24.88
N GLU A 788 15.68 7.82 -24.95
CA GLU A 788 15.93 8.62 -26.14
C GLU A 788 17.28 9.34 -26.04
N PRO A 789 17.98 9.59 -27.17
CA PRO A 789 19.16 10.43 -27.17
C PRO A 789 18.78 11.87 -26.80
N GLY A 790 19.54 12.50 -25.90
CA GLY A 790 19.27 13.86 -25.49
C GLY A 790 19.98 14.27 -24.21
N ASP A 791 19.63 15.43 -23.72
CA ASP A 791 20.12 15.99 -22.46
C ASP A 791 19.14 15.70 -21.32
N PHE A 792 19.67 15.28 -20.20
CA PHE A 792 18.92 15.11 -18.95
C PHE A 792 19.48 16.03 -17.87
N THR A 793 18.61 16.70 -17.14
CA THR A 793 18.99 17.48 -15.96
C THR A 793 18.78 16.65 -14.71
N ILE A 794 19.86 16.45 -13.95
CA ILE A 794 19.84 15.81 -12.63
C ILE A 794 19.77 16.92 -11.58
N MET A 795 18.86 16.76 -10.61
CA MET A 795 18.64 17.72 -9.53
C MET A 795 18.64 16.99 -8.20
N VAL A 796 19.31 17.54 -7.19
CA VAL A 796 19.34 17.00 -5.82
C VAL A 796 18.98 18.08 -4.82
N GLY A 797 18.22 17.74 -3.78
CA GLY A 797 17.83 18.70 -2.75
C GLY A 797 16.87 18.08 -1.73
N GLY A 798 16.36 18.89 -0.81
CA GLY A 798 15.44 18.46 0.26
C GLY A 798 13.96 18.48 -0.12
N CYS A 799 13.60 18.98 -1.32
CA CYS A 799 12.22 18.97 -1.83
C CYS A 799 12.16 19.12 -3.35
N SER A 800 10.96 18.98 -3.92
CA SER A 800 10.74 19.14 -5.37
C SER A 800 10.87 20.58 -5.89
N ASP A 801 10.81 21.63 -5.07
CA ASP A 801 11.13 23.01 -5.50
C ASP A 801 12.65 23.24 -5.48
N VAL A 802 13.30 22.67 -6.45
CA VAL A 802 14.75 22.74 -6.67
C VAL A 802 15.26 24.14 -7.09
N ASN A 803 14.44 25.17 -7.01
CA ASN A 803 14.83 26.56 -7.24
C ASN A 803 15.12 27.31 -5.93
N ASN A 804 14.77 26.76 -4.78
CA ASN A 804 15.23 27.25 -3.48
C ASN A 804 16.72 26.95 -3.34
N GLY A 805 17.51 27.94 -2.96
CA GLY A 805 18.98 28.04 -3.04
C GLY A 805 19.87 26.88 -2.60
N ASP A 806 19.27 25.80 -2.03
CA ASP A 806 20.00 24.63 -1.52
C ASP A 806 20.04 23.45 -2.52
N ALA A 807 19.35 23.54 -3.65
CA ALA A 807 19.32 22.46 -4.64
C ALA A 807 20.44 22.60 -5.66
N MET A 808 21.14 21.50 -5.95
CA MET A 808 22.17 21.45 -6.98
C MET A 808 21.63 20.83 -8.28
N LYS A 809 22.17 21.31 -9.42
CA LYS A 809 21.79 20.84 -10.76
C LYS A 809 22.99 20.55 -11.61
N SER A 810 22.95 19.48 -12.38
CA SER A 810 23.93 19.15 -13.41
C SER A 810 23.28 18.45 -14.59
N LYS A 811 23.94 18.48 -15.75
CA LYS A 811 23.44 17.85 -16.98
C LYS A 811 24.24 16.64 -17.35
N ILE A 812 23.57 15.63 -17.88
CA ILE A 812 24.18 14.51 -18.57
C ILE A 812 23.62 14.43 -19.99
N GLN A 813 24.48 14.04 -20.93
CA GLN A 813 24.12 13.85 -22.32
C GLN A 813 24.21 12.38 -22.67
N ARG A 814 23.19 11.85 -23.35
CA ARG A 814 23.19 10.53 -23.95
C ARG A 814 23.17 10.67 -25.48
N SER A 815 24.11 9.99 -26.15
CA SER A 815 24.22 9.92 -27.62
C SER A 815 23.30 8.87 -28.21
#